data_bf27501f24bcc5a7b9f96c581e0d74ce
#
_entry.id   bf27501f24bcc5a7b9f96c581e0d74ce
#
_cell.length_a   1.000
_cell.length_b   1.000
_cell.length_c   1.000
_cell.angle_alpha   90.00
_cell.angle_beta   90.00
_cell.angle_gamma   90.00
#
_symmetry.space_group_name_H-M   'P 1'
#
loop_
_entity.id
_entity.type
_entity.pdbx_description
1 polymer ?
#
loop_
_entity_poly.entity_id
_entity_poly.type
_entity_poly.pdbx_seq_one_letter_code
_entity_poly.pdbx_strand_id
1 'polypeptide(L)'
;MSERGGQAAANGFQYQYLVTLEALLESAENAPTDVVAAVIEPTHLTARVRWSATAGSAEDPDAVDFLLVDADHQPVVAAQVKSGGPGTLIHAPTAFAALLRMVRSHPSARSYELITNRKLHRKTADLHQLLTSGKDLEYIRGELKEILSLSSQKTEPDNLSDIELLGLSRSSIRTDIRDRHELRDQLRERIRRYRLNHREGLGPSTAGRMSNHLVSEILQRASGGSDGVFTLDDFRAELLTSSPYLAHDLGAFDWGIMVGPVPAAPALPRLDLIARIRGSLHAVADGRSVASCVLLGLSGMGKTSLAASYAHDLADSYDQIFWVNAESDATLLVSFRSVHDWLLPRHADSSSDESQLRDRVRALLSSSAERWLMIIDNAADQRRLQSWLPTSGRGHVIITSTNQSGWATHPHRIDVQRLTPEESSALVHRRLGAASSPTDSDRCAASDLSSTMEHWPLALELACGYLAGCERGLDEVPRYLKKIRDLALDHRASIPAGYPETLVGAIRLALTRVAGPHNRQLPDVPSVALASIGVAAYFASRQIPVQLMLAAVTVPREVVLEYDVTLPVVLQDDPDNTYSADEVHRALRSESLVQRDEPLCTHPPQEWSAAHQEEIDDTISVNEIVQQVVRGLQERSGDMGPRLSQAALHAQIWLTAFIEHADETHLLAVLPHVQSLAEHAGRLNLSSDDIALLWGNLGGVYYARGEYEAARNAFEAELAYILQRNAPAPVLELKIRGSLAELARLEKRSVEDLVTHLNRVRVLAEQLRHSRPREVADVVANALTTLREATHRHSQGSEVSRLITEFTELQATTPTTPGARALTELHRINEVLSQVGSPDGHAEEQCRALLADAGLPLLQRVQVAGLLAESLAFQERWTEVFSALEQLEDYTRKSPLGRQSIAMTLHNIGLAAGLRSAHDLGDCHEIVTTVLRISSLLDEKHLSLDPAMPLKLKILRLLDATKAGDTARIDELNRELQHAETTGRLSADHEAGWRHLLTAVARR
;
A
#
# COMPACT_ATOMS: atom_id res chain seq x y z
N MET A 1 -21.41 -36.51 29.72
CA MET A 1 -22.14 -35.30 29.22
C MET A 1 -22.20 -35.42 27.74
N SER A 2 -23.37 -35.34 27.10
CA SER A 2 -23.49 -35.52 25.65
C SER A 2 -22.85 -34.32 24.94
N GLU A 3 -22.26 -34.51 23.76
CA GLU A 3 -21.69 -33.47 22.91
C GLU A 3 -22.63 -32.26 22.71
N ARG A 4 -23.92 -32.47 22.75
CA ARG A 4 -24.95 -31.40 22.69
C ARG A 4 -24.95 -30.47 23.91
N GLY A 5 -24.50 -30.90 25.07
CA GLY A 5 -24.44 -30.08 26.28
C GLY A 5 -23.34 -29.02 26.23
N GLY A 6 -22.20 -29.34 25.67
CA GLY A 6 -21.09 -28.42 25.52
C GLY A 6 -21.38 -27.28 24.56
N GLN A 7 -22.00 -27.56 23.39
CA GLN A 7 -22.43 -26.53 22.44
C GLN A 7 -23.48 -25.57 22.99
N ALA A 8 -24.43 -26.10 23.78
CA ALA A 8 -25.45 -25.26 24.39
C ALA A 8 -24.85 -24.31 25.45
N ALA A 9 -23.89 -24.77 26.24
CA ALA A 9 -23.17 -23.97 27.21
C ALA A 9 -22.32 -22.87 26.52
N ALA A 10 -21.54 -23.23 25.50
CA ALA A 10 -20.73 -22.30 24.72
C ALA A 10 -21.61 -21.21 24.08
N ASN A 11 -22.75 -21.56 23.52
CA ASN A 11 -23.72 -20.61 22.94
C ASN A 11 -24.31 -19.67 24.02
N GLY A 12 -24.50 -20.16 25.21
CA GLY A 12 -24.96 -19.39 26.36
C GLY A 12 -23.98 -18.31 26.77
N PHE A 13 -22.73 -18.66 26.94
CA PHE A 13 -21.67 -17.72 27.29
C PHE A 13 -21.45 -16.65 26.22
N GLN A 14 -21.47 -17.02 24.94
CA GLN A 14 -21.37 -16.04 23.87
C GLN A 14 -22.50 -15.00 23.89
N TYR A 15 -23.75 -15.42 24.13
CA TYR A 15 -24.85 -14.50 24.23
C TYR A 15 -24.75 -13.59 25.46
N GLN A 16 -24.32 -14.12 26.58
CA GLN A 16 -24.06 -13.38 27.84
C GLN A 16 -23.06 -12.25 27.62
N TYR A 17 -21.90 -12.52 26.99
CA TYR A 17 -20.87 -11.49 26.73
C TYR A 17 -21.31 -10.44 25.71
N LEU A 18 -22.14 -10.79 24.73
CA LEU A 18 -22.75 -9.82 23.81
C LEU A 18 -23.74 -8.89 24.55
N VAL A 19 -24.50 -9.40 25.48
CA VAL A 19 -25.41 -8.60 26.33
C VAL A 19 -24.62 -7.70 27.27
N THR A 20 -23.53 -8.19 27.85
CA THR A 20 -22.61 -7.36 28.65
C THR A 20 -21.98 -6.24 27.83
N LEU A 21 -21.55 -6.52 26.58
CA LEU A 21 -21.07 -5.51 25.64
C LEU A 21 -22.15 -4.47 25.31
N GLU A 22 -23.40 -4.90 25.13
CA GLU A 22 -24.53 -3.99 24.90
C GLU A 22 -24.74 -3.03 26.07
N ALA A 23 -24.68 -3.53 27.31
CA ALA A 23 -24.85 -2.73 28.51
C ALA A 23 -23.72 -1.70 28.71
N LEU A 24 -22.48 -2.09 28.42
CA LEU A 24 -21.33 -1.18 28.42
C LEU A 24 -21.47 -0.10 27.36
N LEU A 25 -21.85 -0.48 26.15
CA LEU A 25 -22.03 0.45 25.04
C LEU A 25 -23.18 1.44 25.31
N GLU A 26 -24.29 0.94 25.90
CA GLU A 26 -25.40 1.79 26.32
C GLU A 26 -25.00 2.80 27.39
N SER A 27 -24.18 2.38 28.36
CA SER A 27 -23.63 3.27 29.38
C SER A 27 -22.64 4.29 28.78
N ALA A 28 -21.89 3.92 27.76
CA ALA A 28 -20.98 4.83 27.07
C ALA A 28 -21.71 5.87 26.21
N GLU A 29 -22.83 5.47 25.56
CA GLU A 29 -23.64 6.34 24.71
C GLU A 29 -24.47 7.37 25.51
N ASN A 30 -24.95 6.99 26.70
CA ASN A 30 -25.87 7.79 27.52
C ASN A 30 -25.12 8.64 28.57
N ALA A 31 -24.06 9.33 28.19
CA ALA A 31 -23.36 10.23 29.11
C ALA A 31 -24.16 11.57 29.31
N PRO A 32 -24.29 12.12 30.55
CA PRO A 32 -23.72 11.60 31.77
C PRO A 32 -24.51 10.43 32.35
N THR A 33 -23.80 9.40 32.82
CA THR A 33 -24.40 8.24 33.48
C THR A 33 -23.84 8.09 34.89
N ASP A 34 -24.63 7.53 35.80
CA ASP A 34 -24.15 7.17 37.14
C ASP A 34 -23.19 5.95 37.10
N VAL A 35 -23.15 5.22 36.01
CA VAL A 35 -22.29 4.05 35.84
C VAL A 35 -20.85 4.45 35.51
N VAL A 36 -19.89 3.89 36.25
CA VAL A 36 -18.46 4.11 36.01
C VAL A 36 -17.70 2.84 35.61
N ALA A 37 -18.24 1.66 35.91
CA ALA A 37 -17.62 0.39 35.54
C ALA A 37 -18.65 -0.76 35.45
N ALA A 38 -18.26 -1.83 34.74
CA ALA A 38 -18.89 -3.12 34.83
C ALA A 38 -17.97 -4.11 35.54
N VAL A 39 -18.52 -4.89 36.48
CA VAL A 39 -17.86 -6.04 37.09
C VAL A 39 -18.43 -7.30 36.46
N ILE A 40 -17.60 -8.07 35.77
CA ILE A 40 -17.99 -9.21 34.97
C ILE A 40 -17.77 -10.50 35.77
N GLU A 41 -18.76 -11.36 35.81
CA GLU A 41 -18.76 -12.60 36.63
C GLU A 41 -18.16 -12.36 38.04
N PRO A 42 -18.83 -11.54 38.87
CA PRO A 42 -18.30 -11.15 40.17
C PRO A 42 -18.13 -12.38 41.07
N THR A 43 -16.90 -12.80 41.28
CA THR A 43 -16.56 -13.90 42.21
C THR A 43 -16.14 -13.32 43.57
N HIS A 44 -16.27 -14.15 44.63
CA HIS A 44 -15.90 -13.75 46.00
C HIS A 44 -14.47 -13.16 46.15
N LEU A 45 -13.54 -13.55 45.31
CA LEU A 45 -12.15 -13.09 45.37
C LEU A 45 -11.96 -11.69 44.75
N THR A 46 -12.63 -11.40 43.66
CA THR A 46 -12.52 -10.11 42.96
C THR A 46 -13.24 -8.99 43.65
N ALA A 47 -14.39 -9.26 44.22
CA ALA A 47 -15.18 -8.27 44.99
C ALA A 47 -14.51 -7.83 46.31
N ARG A 48 -13.77 -8.73 46.98
CA ARG A 48 -13.17 -8.43 48.31
C ARG A 48 -11.91 -7.54 48.27
N VAL A 49 -11.13 -7.56 47.24
CA VAL A 49 -9.81 -6.92 47.24
C VAL A 49 -9.87 -5.42 46.87
N ARG A 50 -10.79 -5.01 46.05
CA ARG A 50 -10.91 -3.59 45.62
C ARG A 50 -12.24 -2.93 45.93
N TRP A 51 -13.31 -3.67 46.09
CA TRP A 51 -14.67 -3.16 46.12
C TRP A 51 -15.42 -3.61 47.38
N SER A 52 -14.71 -3.70 48.50
CA SER A 52 -15.28 -4.16 49.77
C SER A 52 -16.35 -3.18 50.25
N ALA A 53 -17.57 -3.42 49.89
CA ALA A 53 -18.69 -2.85 50.53
C ALA A 53 -19.39 -3.98 51.36
N THR A 54 -19.36 -3.87 52.65
CA THR A 54 -20.22 -4.53 53.65
C THR A 54 -20.42 -6.04 53.43
N ALA A 55 -19.55 -6.79 54.08
CA ALA A 55 -19.64 -8.23 54.26
C ALA A 55 -20.92 -8.59 55.02
N GLY A 56 -21.65 -9.54 54.53
CA GLY A 56 -22.73 -10.10 55.37
C GLY A 56 -23.71 -11.07 54.71
N SER A 57 -23.30 -11.91 53.76
CA SER A 57 -24.02 -13.16 53.42
C SER A 57 -23.21 -13.98 52.45
N ALA A 58 -23.43 -15.30 52.43
CA ALA A 58 -22.81 -16.20 51.48
C ALA A 58 -23.28 -15.81 50.04
N GLU A 59 -22.47 -15.08 49.34
CA GLU A 59 -22.75 -14.69 47.94
C GLU A 59 -22.68 -15.93 47.10
N ASP A 60 -23.71 -16.12 46.30
CA ASP A 60 -23.78 -17.15 45.27
C ASP A 60 -23.09 -16.62 43.98
N PRO A 61 -21.93 -17.16 43.60
CA PRO A 61 -21.17 -16.65 42.47
C PRO A 61 -21.88 -16.78 41.12
N ASP A 62 -22.91 -17.66 41.04
CA ASP A 62 -23.69 -17.87 39.83
C ASP A 62 -25.00 -17.02 39.80
N ALA A 63 -25.15 -16.10 40.76
CA ALA A 63 -26.36 -15.30 40.86
C ALA A 63 -26.43 -14.14 39.88
N VAL A 64 -25.27 -13.61 39.48
CA VAL A 64 -25.10 -12.40 38.64
C VAL A 64 -24.03 -12.63 37.60
N ASP A 65 -24.33 -12.30 36.36
CA ASP A 65 -23.37 -12.41 35.26
C ASP A 65 -22.55 -11.12 35.13
N PHE A 66 -23.13 -9.95 35.39
CA PHE A 66 -22.40 -8.68 35.49
C PHE A 66 -23.13 -7.68 36.41
N LEU A 67 -22.31 -6.79 37.01
CA LEU A 67 -22.79 -5.63 37.80
C LEU A 67 -22.37 -4.34 37.06
N LEU A 68 -23.27 -3.37 36.99
CA LEU A 68 -22.91 -1.99 36.66
C LEU A 68 -22.78 -1.22 37.99
N VAL A 69 -21.71 -0.49 38.20
CA VAL A 69 -21.41 0.17 39.47
C VAL A 69 -21.19 1.67 39.30
N ASP A 70 -21.50 2.45 40.34
CA ASP A 70 -21.29 3.89 40.34
C ASP A 70 -19.91 4.27 40.91
N ALA A 71 -19.63 5.58 41.02
CA ALA A 71 -18.38 6.13 41.48
C ALA A 71 -18.04 5.75 42.96
N ASP A 72 -19.05 5.46 43.80
CA ASP A 72 -18.89 4.99 45.14
C ASP A 72 -18.81 3.44 45.21
N HIS A 73 -18.70 2.81 44.02
CA HIS A 73 -18.62 1.37 43.84
C HIS A 73 -19.87 0.60 44.31
N GLN A 74 -21.02 1.30 44.35
CA GLN A 74 -22.29 0.67 44.66
C GLN A 74 -22.96 0.07 43.42
N PRO A 75 -23.54 -1.11 43.50
CA PRO A 75 -24.23 -1.71 42.39
C PRO A 75 -25.43 -0.86 41.94
N VAL A 76 -25.42 -0.35 40.71
CA VAL A 76 -26.55 0.34 40.08
C VAL A 76 -27.46 -0.69 39.46
N VAL A 77 -26.92 -1.65 38.72
CA VAL A 77 -27.67 -2.75 38.07
C VAL A 77 -26.96 -4.06 38.41
N ALA A 78 -27.74 -5.06 38.89
CA ALA A 78 -27.30 -6.44 38.97
C ALA A 78 -28.07 -7.24 37.88
N ALA A 79 -27.32 -7.82 36.92
CA ALA A 79 -27.91 -8.48 35.77
C ALA A 79 -27.56 -9.96 35.69
N GLN A 80 -28.55 -10.78 35.34
CA GLN A 80 -28.38 -12.18 35.00
C GLN A 80 -28.96 -12.47 33.61
N VAL A 81 -28.17 -13.19 32.77
CA VAL A 81 -28.55 -13.50 31.38
C VAL A 81 -28.93 -14.97 31.25
N LYS A 82 -30.14 -15.26 30.84
CA LYS A 82 -30.64 -16.63 30.65
C LYS A 82 -30.96 -16.88 29.18
N SER A 83 -30.00 -17.37 28.43
CA SER A 83 -30.20 -17.72 27.02
C SER A 83 -30.91 -19.06 26.83
N GLY A 84 -31.54 -19.25 25.67
CA GLY A 84 -32.17 -20.50 25.28
C GLY A 84 -32.29 -20.66 23.75
N GLY A 85 -32.67 -21.85 23.34
CA GLY A 85 -32.92 -22.15 21.92
C GLY A 85 -34.13 -21.40 21.36
N PRO A 86 -34.24 -21.24 20.01
CA PRO A 86 -35.37 -20.57 19.36
C PRO A 86 -36.73 -21.14 19.82
N GLY A 87 -37.63 -20.26 20.21
CA GLY A 87 -39.00 -20.62 20.62
C GLY A 87 -39.13 -21.19 22.04
N THR A 88 -38.03 -21.29 22.84
CA THR A 88 -38.12 -21.69 24.24
C THR A 88 -38.82 -20.63 25.09
N LEU A 89 -39.56 -21.08 26.13
CA LEU A 89 -40.24 -20.21 27.08
C LEU A 89 -39.43 -20.12 28.38
N ILE A 90 -39.47 -18.95 29.03
CA ILE A 90 -39.08 -18.83 30.42
C ILE A 90 -40.29 -18.82 31.30
N HIS A 91 -40.34 -19.69 32.35
CA HIS A 91 -41.45 -19.85 33.25
C HIS A 91 -41.24 -19.02 34.52
N ALA A 92 -42.38 -18.58 35.14
CA ALA A 92 -42.38 -17.70 36.31
C ALA A 92 -41.53 -18.23 37.48
N PRO A 93 -41.56 -19.52 37.86
CA PRO A 93 -40.71 -20.00 38.93
C PRO A 93 -39.20 -19.88 38.66
N THR A 94 -38.79 -20.11 37.40
CA THR A 94 -37.39 -19.99 37.02
C THR A 94 -36.95 -18.52 37.01
N ALA A 95 -37.78 -17.63 36.49
CA ALA A 95 -37.50 -16.19 36.49
C ALA A 95 -37.47 -15.63 37.92
N PHE A 96 -38.43 -15.99 38.74
CA PHE A 96 -38.49 -15.60 40.14
C PHE A 96 -37.29 -16.07 40.96
N ALA A 97 -36.92 -17.34 40.80
CA ALA A 97 -35.74 -17.88 41.50
C ALA A 97 -34.43 -17.16 41.09
N ALA A 98 -34.30 -16.82 39.82
CA ALA A 98 -33.16 -16.04 39.32
C ALA A 98 -33.12 -14.62 39.93
N LEU A 99 -34.25 -13.90 39.90
CA LEU A 99 -34.37 -12.56 40.48
C LEU A 99 -34.11 -12.57 42.00
N LEU A 100 -34.71 -13.55 42.73
CA LEU A 100 -34.52 -13.65 44.16
C LEU A 100 -33.03 -13.96 44.53
N ARG A 101 -32.34 -14.79 43.73
CA ARG A 101 -30.92 -15.06 43.96
C ARG A 101 -30.08 -13.78 43.76
N MET A 102 -30.35 -12.96 42.73
CA MET A 102 -29.66 -11.66 42.54
C MET A 102 -29.92 -10.72 43.72
N VAL A 103 -31.16 -10.59 44.16
CA VAL A 103 -31.53 -9.74 45.34
C VAL A 103 -30.84 -10.18 46.60
N ARG A 104 -30.73 -11.49 46.85
CA ARG A 104 -30.04 -12.05 48.03
C ARG A 104 -28.53 -11.86 47.94
N SER A 105 -27.95 -12.03 46.79
CA SER A 105 -26.52 -11.86 46.56
C SER A 105 -26.08 -10.40 46.63
N HIS A 106 -26.88 -9.47 46.13
CA HIS A 106 -26.53 -8.05 46.03
C HIS A 106 -27.66 -7.15 46.55
N PRO A 107 -28.00 -7.19 47.84
CA PRO A 107 -29.19 -6.50 48.38
C PRO A 107 -29.10 -4.96 48.27
N SER A 108 -27.92 -4.41 48.06
CA SER A 108 -27.69 -2.97 47.90
C SER A 108 -27.88 -2.48 46.46
N ALA A 109 -28.11 -3.34 45.48
CA ALA A 109 -28.30 -2.93 44.09
C ALA A 109 -29.52 -2.05 43.91
N ARG A 110 -29.41 -0.99 43.10
CA ARG A 110 -30.53 -0.08 42.84
C ARG A 110 -31.61 -0.73 41.97
N SER A 111 -31.21 -1.63 41.04
CA SER A 111 -32.13 -2.40 40.20
C SER A 111 -31.56 -3.78 39.87
N TYR A 112 -32.47 -4.69 39.46
CA TYR A 112 -32.13 -6.05 39.08
C TYR A 112 -32.73 -6.35 37.73
N GLU A 113 -31.94 -6.91 36.79
CA GLU A 113 -32.41 -7.24 35.45
C GLU A 113 -32.17 -8.72 35.14
N LEU A 114 -33.26 -9.43 34.86
CA LEU A 114 -33.18 -10.73 34.22
C LEU A 114 -33.34 -10.57 32.71
N ILE A 115 -32.24 -10.79 31.97
CA ILE A 115 -32.22 -10.61 30.52
C ILE A 115 -32.33 -11.98 29.87
N THR A 116 -33.26 -12.13 28.90
CA THR A 116 -33.45 -13.42 28.24
C THR A 116 -33.86 -13.27 26.77
N ASN A 117 -33.35 -14.16 25.90
CA ASN A 117 -33.80 -14.28 24.51
C ASN A 117 -35.00 -15.25 24.35
N ARG A 118 -35.52 -15.77 25.46
CA ARG A 118 -36.68 -16.65 25.47
C ARG A 118 -37.97 -15.82 25.47
N LYS A 119 -39.05 -16.39 24.93
CA LYS A 119 -40.37 -15.80 25.08
C LYS A 119 -40.87 -15.95 26.51
N LEU A 120 -41.57 -14.95 27.02
CA LEU A 120 -42.22 -15.07 28.36
C LEU A 120 -43.43 -16.00 28.28
N HIS A 121 -43.47 -16.94 29.21
CA HIS A 121 -44.72 -17.62 29.50
C HIS A 121 -45.72 -16.61 30.09
N ARG A 122 -47.05 -16.79 29.92
CA ARG A 122 -48.09 -15.84 30.40
C ARG A 122 -47.83 -15.45 31.88
N LYS A 123 -47.67 -16.42 32.79
CA LYS A 123 -47.41 -16.14 34.19
C LYS A 123 -46.09 -15.42 34.45
N THR A 124 -45.13 -15.54 33.57
CA THR A 124 -43.87 -14.78 33.68
C THR A 124 -44.04 -13.33 33.24
N ALA A 125 -44.93 -13.08 32.26
CA ALA A 125 -45.35 -11.73 31.91
C ALA A 125 -46.12 -11.07 33.02
N ASP A 126 -47.04 -11.83 33.68
CA ASP A 126 -47.78 -11.39 34.86
C ASP A 126 -46.81 -11.05 36.01
N LEU A 127 -45.78 -11.87 36.23
CA LEU A 127 -44.69 -11.63 37.20
C LEU A 127 -43.97 -10.32 36.88
N HIS A 128 -43.55 -10.12 35.66
CA HIS A 128 -42.88 -8.88 35.23
C HIS A 128 -43.76 -7.64 35.45
N GLN A 129 -45.04 -7.71 35.07
CA GLN A 129 -45.99 -6.63 35.29
C GLN A 129 -46.19 -6.33 36.77
N LEU A 130 -46.24 -7.35 37.61
CA LEU A 130 -46.38 -7.20 39.06
C LEU A 130 -45.15 -6.47 39.64
N LEU A 131 -43.93 -6.93 39.32
CA LEU A 131 -42.69 -6.38 39.89
C LEU A 131 -42.45 -4.94 39.47
N THR A 132 -42.91 -4.55 38.27
CA THR A 132 -42.78 -3.18 37.73
C THR A 132 -43.96 -2.28 38.01
N SER A 133 -44.98 -2.78 38.75
CA SER A 133 -46.26 -2.08 38.98
C SER A 133 -46.19 -0.88 39.92
N GLY A 134 -45.14 -0.76 40.73
CA GLY A 134 -44.99 0.26 41.79
C GLY A 134 -45.99 0.12 42.94
N LYS A 135 -46.66 -1.06 43.10
CA LYS A 135 -47.58 -1.37 44.17
C LYS A 135 -46.83 -1.58 45.50
N ASP A 136 -47.59 -1.54 46.61
CA ASP A 136 -47.02 -1.80 47.95
C ASP A 136 -46.55 -3.25 48.09
N LEU A 137 -45.68 -3.47 49.13
CA LEU A 137 -45.03 -4.76 49.31
C LEU A 137 -46.00 -5.86 49.72
N GLU A 138 -47.10 -5.55 50.44
CA GLU A 138 -48.12 -6.54 50.80
C GLU A 138 -48.90 -7.01 49.59
N TYR A 139 -49.25 -6.09 48.70
CA TYR A 139 -49.91 -6.42 47.44
C TYR A 139 -48.99 -7.32 46.59
N ILE A 140 -47.75 -6.98 46.44
CA ILE A 140 -46.73 -7.78 45.71
C ILE A 140 -46.65 -9.19 46.32
N ARG A 141 -46.56 -9.32 47.64
CA ARG A 141 -46.52 -10.60 48.36
C ARG A 141 -47.77 -11.46 48.09
N GLY A 142 -48.97 -10.87 48.09
CA GLY A 142 -50.20 -11.55 47.80
C GLY A 142 -50.27 -12.10 46.37
N GLU A 143 -50.02 -11.29 45.38
CA GLU A 143 -50.04 -11.66 43.97
C GLU A 143 -48.94 -12.66 43.59
N LEU A 144 -47.74 -12.59 44.21
CA LEU A 144 -46.66 -13.55 44.00
C LEU A 144 -47.10 -14.97 44.35
N LYS A 145 -47.92 -15.16 45.41
CA LYS A 145 -48.48 -16.46 45.80
C LYS A 145 -49.38 -17.02 44.70
N GLU A 146 -50.22 -16.19 44.09
CA GLU A 146 -51.17 -16.60 43.05
C GLU A 146 -50.39 -16.96 41.76
N ILE A 147 -49.41 -16.15 41.33
CA ILE A 147 -48.59 -16.40 40.12
C ILE A 147 -47.78 -17.70 40.27
N LEU A 148 -47.19 -17.97 41.45
CA LEU A 148 -46.32 -19.11 41.72
C LEU A 148 -47.01 -20.37 42.23
N SER A 149 -48.31 -20.33 42.53
CA SER A 149 -49.11 -21.36 43.22
C SER A 149 -49.11 -22.74 42.57
N LEU A 150 -48.58 -22.93 41.35
CA LEU A 150 -48.50 -24.20 40.64
C LEU A 150 -47.08 -24.79 40.57
N SER A 151 -46.16 -24.27 41.34
CA SER A 151 -44.76 -24.69 41.29
C SER A 151 -44.42 -25.75 42.35
N SER A 152 -43.77 -26.85 41.93
CA SER A 152 -43.22 -27.88 42.84
C SER A 152 -41.91 -27.45 43.53
N GLN A 153 -41.44 -26.26 43.30
CA GLN A 153 -40.22 -25.73 43.93
C GLN A 153 -40.56 -25.05 45.26
N LYS A 154 -39.80 -25.39 46.31
CA LYS A 154 -39.99 -25.00 47.69
C LYS A 154 -39.73 -23.52 48.04
N THR A 155 -39.96 -22.56 47.16
CA THR A 155 -39.75 -21.15 47.51
C THR A 155 -41.12 -20.58 47.91
N GLU A 156 -41.38 -20.57 49.19
CA GLU A 156 -42.66 -20.04 49.72
C GLU A 156 -42.60 -18.50 49.74
N PRO A 157 -43.45 -17.77 49.03
CA PRO A 157 -43.55 -16.31 49.04
C PRO A 157 -43.75 -15.72 50.44
N ASP A 158 -44.32 -16.53 51.39
CA ASP A 158 -44.57 -16.16 52.76
C ASP A 158 -43.28 -15.90 53.58
N ASN A 159 -42.20 -16.52 53.22
CA ASN A 159 -40.90 -16.43 53.93
C ASN A 159 -40.00 -15.32 53.42
N LEU A 160 -40.43 -14.46 52.47
CA LEU A 160 -39.65 -13.34 51.96
C LEU A 160 -39.60 -12.20 52.99
N SER A 161 -38.42 -11.71 53.29
CA SER A 161 -38.23 -10.49 54.07
C SER A 161 -38.69 -9.25 53.28
N ASP A 162 -38.97 -8.16 53.98
CA ASP A 162 -39.34 -6.89 53.32
C ASP A 162 -38.19 -6.32 52.50
N ILE A 163 -36.93 -6.62 52.84
CA ILE A 163 -35.75 -6.26 52.05
C ILE A 163 -35.75 -7.03 50.72
N GLU A 164 -36.07 -8.33 50.75
CA GLU A 164 -36.16 -9.13 49.52
C GLU A 164 -37.31 -8.67 48.62
N LEU A 165 -38.46 -8.36 49.19
CA LEU A 165 -39.60 -7.81 48.50
C LEU A 165 -39.31 -6.42 47.87
N LEU A 166 -38.60 -5.56 48.61
CA LEU A 166 -38.14 -4.29 48.12
C LEU A 166 -37.16 -4.45 46.96
N GLY A 167 -36.25 -5.43 47.02
CA GLY A 167 -35.36 -5.80 45.92
C GLY A 167 -36.14 -6.30 44.72
N LEU A 168 -37.08 -7.20 44.94
CA LEU A 168 -37.95 -7.72 43.88
C LEU A 168 -38.81 -6.62 43.22
N SER A 169 -39.32 -5.62 43.97
CA SER A 169 -40.06 -4.48 43.40
C SER A 169 -39.22 -3.55 42.56
N ARG A 170 -37.89 -3.70 42.58
CA ARG A 170 -36.92 -3.02 41.72
C ARG A 170 -36.39 -3.91 40.61
N SER A 171 -37.01 -5.08 40.41
CA SER A 171 -36.57 -6.06 39.42
C SER A 171 -37.39 -5.97 38.14
N SER A 172 -36.74 -6.23 37.02
CA SER A 172 -37.36 -6.30 35.70
C SER A 172 -36.95 -7.56 34.94
N ILE A 173 -37.76 -7.97 33.98
CA ILE A 173 -37.46 -9.06 33.05
C ILE A 173 -37.42 -8.47 31.67
N ARG A 174 -36.20 -8.27 31.12
CA ARG A 174 -36.01 -7.79 29.79
C ARG A 174 -35.96 -8.95 28.80
N THR A 175 -36.93 -8.98 27.90
CA THR A 175 -36.91 -9.95 26.80
C THR A 175 -36.24 -9.37 25.59
N ASP A 176 -35.19 -10.05 25.15
CA ASP A 176 -34.49 -9.75 23.93
C ASP A 176 -34.63 -10.93 22.98
N ILE A 177 -35.60 -10.83 22.08
CA ILE A 177 -35.92 -11.90 21.11
C ILE A 177 -34.87 -12.08 20.04
N ARG A 178 -33.86 -11.18 19.97
CA ARG A 178 -32.77 -11.27 19.01
C ARG A 178 -31.93 -12.53 19.27
N ASP A 179 -31.60 -13.22 18.22
CA ASP A 179 -30.59 -14.27 18.34
C ASP A 179 -29.15 -13.63 18.44
N ARG A 180 -28.19 -14.47 18.70
CA ARG A 180 -26.79 -14.02 18.86
C ARG A 180 -26.22 -13.35 17.61
N HIS A 181 -26.70 -13.67 16.42
CA HIS A 181 -26.24 -13.10 15.16
C HIS A 181 -26.86 -11.71 14.96
N GLU A 182 -28.16 -11.60 15.19
CA GLU A 182 -28.87 -10.32 15.13
C GLU A 182 -28.33 -9.32 16.17
N LEU A 183 -28.09 -9.76 17.40
CA LEU A 183 -27.52 -8.93 18.46
C LEU A 183 -26.11 -8.47 18.07
N ARG A 184 -25.27 -9.38 17.56
CA ARG A 184 -23.93 -9.04 17.10
C ARG A 184 -23.94 -8.01 15.96
N ASP A 185 -24.81 -8.15 14.98
CA ASP A 185 -24.90 -7.23 13.85
C ASP A 185 -25.38 -5.85 14.27
N GLN A 186 -26.31 -5.77 15.22
CA GLN A 186 -26.74 -4.49 15.80
C GLN A 186 -25.62 -3.83 16.63
N LEU A 187 -24.89 -4.60 17.42
CA LEU A 187 -23.73 -4.09 18.18
C LEU A 187 -22.65 -3.55 17.27
N ARG A 188 -22.37 -4.23 16.16
CA ARG A 188 -21.42 -3.74 15.14
C ARG A 188 -21.82 -2.37 14.60
N GLU A 189 -23.10 -2.19 14.27
CA GLU A 189 -23.59 -0.91 13.76
C GLU A 189 -23.59 0.18 14.85
N ARG A 190 -23.89 -0.16 16.11
CA ARG A 190 -23.81 0.78 17.24
C ARG A 190 -22.36 1.22 17.50
N ILE A 191 -21.40 0.27 17.52
CA ILE A 191 -19.97 0.55 17.67
C ILE A 191 -19.50 1.49 16.54
N ARG A 192 -19.87 1.19 15.29
CA ARG A 192 -19.55 2.03 14.15
C ARG A 192 -20.08 3.45 14.33
N ARG A 193 -21.36 3.59 14.73
CA ARG A 193 -22.00 4.89 14.95
C ARG A 193 -21.37 5.66 16.10
N TYR A 194 -21.02 4.98 17.20
CA TYR A 194 -20.35 5.59 18.34
C TYR A 194 -19.00 6.20 17.92
N ARG A 195 -18.17 5.46 17.19
CA ARG A 195 -16.89 5.93 16.68
C ARG A 195 -17.05 7.11 15.72
N LEU A 196 -18.00 7.05 14.80
CA LEU A 196 -18.29 8.16 13.88
C LEU A 196 -18.66 9.45 14.61
N ASN A 197 -19.50 9.35 15.65
CA ASN A 197 -19.89 10.51 16.45
C ASN A 197 -18.71 11.16 17.17
N HIS A 198 -17.65 10.40 17.43
CA HIS A 198 -16.40 10.85 18.05
C HIS A 198 -15.29 11.14 17.04
N ARG A 199 -15.62 11.24 15.74
CA ARG A 199 -14.69 11.49 14.62
C ARG A 199 -13.65 10.40 14.41
N GLU A 200 -13.91 9.19 14.88
CA GLU A 200 -13.13 8.00 14.60
C GLU A 200 -13.89 7.13 13.59
N GLY A 201 -13.24 6.75 12.50
CA GLY A 201 -13.85 5.92 11.49
C GLY A 201 -13.82 4.44 11.84
N LEU A 202 -14.71 3.67 11.24
CA LEU A 202 -14.71 2.22 11.28
C LEU A 202 -15.54 1.66 10.11
N GLY A 203 -14.90 0.88 9.25
CA GLY A 203 -15.56 0.24 8.11
C GLY A 203 -16.54 -0.85 8.52
N PRO A 204 -17.47 -1.21 7.63
CA PRO A 204 -18.50 -2.21 7.93
C PRO A 204 -17.93 -3.58 8.35
N SER A 205 -16.82 -4.01 7.75
CA SER A 205 -16.15 -5.28 8.09
C SER A 205 -15.31 -5.16 9.34
N THR A 206 -14.70 -4.01 9.55
CA THR A 206 -13.81 -3.73 10.66
C THR A 206 -14.58 -3.61 11.97
N ALA A 207 -15.82 -3.09 11.94
CA ALA A 207 -16.72 -3.07 13.08
C ALA A 207 -16.95 -4.48 13.67
N GLY A 208 -16.94 -5.52 12.83
CA GLY A 208 -16.99 -6.90 13.26
C GLY A 208 -15.75 -7.35 14.06
N ARG A 209 -14.55 -6.93 13.64
CA ARG A 209 -13.31 -7.23 14.34
C ARG A 209 -13.24 -6.50 15.68
N MET A 210 -13.64 -5.22 15.72
CA MET A 210 -13.73 -4.44 16.97
C MET A 210 -14.74 -5.08 17.93
N SER A 211 -15.92 -5.47 17.46
CA SER A 211 -16.92 -6.17 18.28
C SER A 211 -16.37 -7.48 18.87
N ASN A 212 -15.62 -8.27 18.08
CA ASN A 212 -15.00 -9.50 18.55
C ASN A 212 -13.88 -9.23 19.56
N HIS A 213 -13.08 -8.19 19.34
CA HIS A 213 -12.04 -7.75 20.27
C HIS A 213 -12.66 -7.37 21.62
N LEU A 214 -13.67 -6.53 21.65
CA LEU A 214 -14.35 -6.12 22.88
C LEU A 214 -14.99 -7.30 23.61
N VAL A 215 -15.55 -8.28 22.89
CA VAL A 215 -16.04 -9.52 23.50
C VAL A 215 -14.88 -10.35 24.09
N SER A 216 -13.72 -10.38 23.41
CA SER A 216 -12.52 -11.05 23.94
C SER A 216 -11.99 -10.36 25.20
N GLU A 217 -12.01 -9.04 25.26
CA GLU A 217 -11.66 -8.26 26.44
C GLU A 217 -12.60 -8.54 27.63
N ILE A 218 -13.91 -8.65 27.39
CA ILE A 218 -14.92 -9.07 28.38
C ILE A 218 -14.61 -10.50 28.88
N LEU A 219 -14.31 -11.42 27.96
CA LEU A 219 -13.97 -12.80 28.31
C LEU A 219 -12.69 -12.91 29.13
N GLN A 220 -11.64 -12.14 28.80
CA GLN A 220 -10.41 -12.09 29.60
C GLN A 220 -10.68 -11.64 31.03
N ARG A 221 -11.54 -10.63 31.20
CA ARG A 221 -11.94 -10.15 32.53
C ARG A 221 -12.80 -11.16 33.26
N ALA A 222 -13.71 -11.83 32.57
CA ALA A 222 -14.51 -12.92 33.12
C ALA A 222 -13.65 -14.09 33.61
N SER A 223 -12.50 -14.36 32.96
CA SER A 223 -11.56 -15.41 33.35
C SER A 223 -10.56 -15.02 34.45
N GLY A 224 -10.75 -13.85 35.08
CA GLY A 224 -9.92 -13.36 36.19
C GLY A 224 -8.82 -12.38 35.77
N GLY A 225 -8.79 -11.97 34.53
CA GLY A 225 -7.93 -10.87 34.07
C GLY A 225 -8.43 -9.51 34.57
N SER A 226 -7.54 -8.62 34.97
CA SER A 226 -7.85 -7.26 35.44
C SER A 226 -8.90 -7.20 36.57
N ASP A 227 -8.86 -8.17 37.47
CA ASP A 227 -9.79 -8.31 38.60
C ASP A 227 -11.29 -8.36 38.20
N GLY A 228 -11.62 -8.73 36.98
CA GLY A 228 -13.00 -8.81 36.47
C GLY A 228 -13.67 -7.45 36.22
N VAL A 229 -12.94 -6.34 36.35
CA VAL A 229 -13.49 -4.98 36.24
C VAL A 229 -13.19 -4.39 34.86
N PHE A 230 -14.20 -3.80 34.24
CA PHE A 230 -14.07 -3.02 33.02
C PHE A 230 -14.60 -1.61 33.31
N THR A 231 -13.68 -0.66 33.53
CA THR A 231 -14.09 0.73 33.74
C THR A 231 -14.71 1.31 32.47
N LEU A 232 -15.64 2.24 32.61
CA LEU A 232 -16.27 2.85 31.45
C LEU A 232 -15.27 3.72 30.67
N ASP A 233 -14.23 4.25 31.34
CA ASP A 233 -13.18 5.02 30.70
C ASP A 233 -12.23 4.11 29.90
N ASP A 234 -11.85 2.93 30.44
CA ASP A 234 -11.09 1.95 29.68
C ASP A 234 -11.90 1.44 28.49
N PHE A 235 -13.20 1.18 28.69
CA PHE A 235 -14.07 0.75 27.61
C PHE A 235 -14.21 1.81 26.49
N ARG A 236 -14.32 3.09 26.87
CA ARG A 236 -14.31 4.21 25.90
C ARG A 236 -12.97 4.34 25.21
N ALA A 237 -11.87 4.16 25.94
CA ALA A 237 -10.53 4.16 25.36
C ALA A 237 -10.37 3.06 24.30
N GLU A 238 -10.83 1.85 24.61
CA GLU A 238 -10.85 0.74 23.63
C GLU A 238 -11.72 1.06 22.41
N LEU A 239 -12.94 1.57 22.64
CA LEU A 239 -13.85 1.97 21.55
C LEU A 239 -13.27 3.06 20.65
N LEU A 240 -12.45 3.98 21.21
CA LEU A 240 -11.86 5.11 20.54
C LEU A 240 -10.38 4.90 20.22
N THR A 241 -9.90 3.67 20.28
CA THR A 241 -8.52 3.33 19.86
C THR A 241 -8.27 3.81 18.45
N SER A 242 -7.11 4.45 18.24
CA SER A 242 -6.78 5.08 16.96
C SER A 242 -6.61 4.07 15.84
N SER A 243 -6.92 4.52 14.63
CA SER A 243 -6.85 3.72 13.41
C SER A 243 -5.51 3.02 13.17
N PRO A 244 -4.35 3.68 13.35
CA PRO A 244 -3.05 3.00 13.17
C PRO A 244 -2.85 1.85 14.14
N TYR A 245 -3.32 1.99 15.37
CA TYR A 245 -3.23 0.93 16.38
C TYR A 245 -4.14 -0.25 16.03
N LEU A 246 -5.39 0.02 15.61
CA LEU A 246 -6.32 -1.02 15.16
C LEU A 246 -5.79 -1.78 13.94
N ALA A 247 -5.16 -1.08 13.02
CA ALA A 247 -4.54 -1.70 11.85
C ALA A 247 -3.38 -2.62 12.24
N HIS A 248 -2.57 -2.20 13.21
CA HIS A 248 -1.41 -2.97 13.67
C HIS A 248 -1.80 -4.20 14.50
N ASP A 249 -2.64 -4.04 15.52
CA ASP A 249 -2.89 -5.09 16.52
C ASP A 249 -4.06 -5.98 16.17
N LEU A 250 -5.11 -5.45 15.55
CA LEU A 250 -6.32 -6.20 15.23
C LEU A 250 -6.44 -6.52 13.74
N GLY A 251 -5.53 -6.00 12.90
CA GLY A 251 -5.71 -6.01 11.45
C GLY A 251 -7.01 -5.31 11.05
N ALA A 252 -7.46 -4.34 11.86
CA ALA A 252 -8.66 -3.57 11.62
C ALA A 252 -8.28 -2.24 10.98
N PHE A 253 -9.08 -1.79 10.01
CA PHE A 253 -8.85 -0.56 9.29
C PHE A 253 -10.03 0.37 9.51
N ASP A 254 -9.77 1.70 9.49
CA ASP A 254 -10.85 2.66 9.42
C ASP A 254 -11.63 2.52 8.12
N TRP A 255 -12.89 2.94 8.15
CA TRP A 255 -13.68 3.02 6.93
C TRP A 255 -13.14 4.11 6.01
N GLY A 256 -13.20 3.87 4.69
CA GLY A 256 -12.82 4.85 3.70
C GLY A 256 -11.35 5.22 3.71
N ILE A 257 -10.47 4.36 4.24
CA ILE A 257 -9.03 4.60 4.16
C ILE A 257 -8.63 4.71 2.70
N MET A 258 -8.09 5.85 2.34
CA MET A 258 -7.64 6.15 0.99
C MET A 258 -6.15 5.85 0.85
N VAL A 259 -5.82 4.97 -0.09
CA VAL A 259 -4.46 4.53 -0.38
C VAL A 259 -4.09 4.99 -1.79
N GLY A 260 -2.99 5.70 -1.90
CA GLY A 260 -2.54 6.32 -3.13
C GLY A 260 -2.98 7.80 -3.24
N PRO A 261 -2.59 8.48 -4.32
CA PRO A 261 -2.79 9.91 -4.50
C PRO A 261 -4.25 10.25 -4.86
N VAL A 262 -5.14 10.16 -3.89
CA VAL A 262 -6.57 10.47 -4.08
C VAL A 262 -6.74 11.99 -4.19
N PRO A 263 -7.30 12.52 -5.30
CA PRO A 263 -7.55 13.93 -5.41
C PRO A 263 -8.56 14.44 -4.38
N ALA A 264 -8.43 15.69 -3.96
CA ALA A 264 -9.39 16.32 -3.08
C ALA A 264 -10.81 16.31 -3.69
N ALA A 265 -11.82 16.29 -2.82
CA ALA A 265 -13.21 16.34 -3.25
C ALA A 265 -13.46 17.62 -4.09
N PRO A 266 -14.10 17.51 -5.28
CA PRO A 266 -14.35 18.65 -6.13
C PRO A 266 -15.36 19.62 -5.52
N ALA A 267 -15.26 20.88 -5.87
CA ALA A 267 -16.19 21.91 -5.39
C ALA A 267 -17.66 21.62 -5.76
N LEU A 268 -17.90 20.95 -6.89
CA LEU A 268 -19.22 20.62 -7.39
C LEU A 268 -19.39 19.11 -7.55
N PRO A 269 -20.11 18.43 -6.65
CA PRO A 269 -20.47 17.03 -6.85
C PRO A 269 -21.56 16.91 -7.94
N ARG A 270 -21.40 15.96 -8.86
CA ARG A 270 -22.39 15.65 -9.91
C ARG A 270 -23.26 14.48 -9.46
N LEU A 271 -24.27 14.78 -8.64
CA LEU A 271 -25.06 13.80 -7.90
C LEU A 271 -25.78 12.78 -8.81
N ASP A 272 -26.23 13.18 -9.98
CA ASP A 272 -26.85 12.32 -10.99
C ASP A 272 -25.86 11.25 -11.52
N LEU A 273 -24.63 11.66 -11.82
CA LEU A 273 -23.58 10.74 -12.26
C LEU A 273 -23.09 9.84 -11.11
N ILE A 274 -22.99 10.37 -9.90
CA ILE A 274 -22.69 9.56 -8.71
C ILE A 274 -23.76 8.49 -8.50
N ALA A 275 -25.04 8.84 -8.64
CA ALA A 275 -26.12 7.88 -8.55
C ALA A 275 -26.04 6.81 -9.66
N ARG A 276 -25.68 7.18 -10.89
CA ARG A 276 -25.47 6.23 -12.01
C ARG A 276 -24.29 5.29 -11.76
N ILE A 277 -23.17 5.80 -11.23
CA ILE A 277 -22.02 4.97 -10.84
C ILE A 277 -22.47 3.95 -9.78
N ARG A 278 -23.14 4.43 -8.74
CA ARG A 278 -23.68 3.57 -7.67
C ARG A 278 -24.62 2.50 -8.22
N GLY A 279 -25.55 2.87 -9.09
CA GLY A 279 -26.48 1.95 -9.74
C GLY A 279 -25.75 0.87 -10.56
N SER A 280 -24.71 1.26 -11.31
CA SER A 280 -23.90 0.34 -12.13
C SER A 280 -23.10 -0.65 -11.28
N LEU A 281 -22.54 -0.21 -10.14
CA LEU A 281 -21.75 -1.05 -9.25
C LEU A 281 -22.62 -1.98 -8.39
N HIS A 282 -23.85 -1.58 -8.08
CA HIS A 282 -24.79 -2.41 -7.31
C HIS A 282 -25.71 -3.28 -8.18
N ALA A 283 -25.65 -3.17 -9.51
CA ALA A 283 -26.43 -4.01 -10.40
C ALA A 283 -26.00 -5.49 -10.41
N VAL A 284 -24.80 -5.80 -9.94
CA VAL A 284 -24.27 -7.17 -9.81
C VAL A 284 -24.77 -7.76 -8.49
N ALA A 285 -25.84 -8.56 -8.58
CA ALA A 285 -26.61 -9.00 -7.41
C ALA A 285 -26.01 -10.16 -6.60
N ASP A 286 -24.95 -10.84 -7.08
CA ASP A 286 -24.45 -12.08 -6.45
C ASP A 286 -23.43 -11.85 -5.32
N GLY A 287 -22.91 -10.63 -5.14
CA GLY A 287 -21.96 -10.26 -4.09
C GLY A 287 -20.65 -11.06 -4.10
N ARG A 288 -20.38 -11.84 -5.15
CA ARG A 288 -19.19 -12.67 -5.34
C ARG A 288 -18.30 -12.20 -6.48
N SER A 289 -18.85 -11.47 -7.43
CA SER A 289 -18.13 -10.91 -8.57
C SER A 289 -17.79 -9.45 -8.33
N VAL A 290 -16.60 -9.03 -8.74
CA VAL A 290 -16.19 -7.62 -8.68
C VAL A 290 -16.98 -6.84 -9.73
N ALA A 291 -17.76 -5.84 -9.27
CA ALA A 291 -18.48 -4.95 -10.16
C ALA A 291 -17.57 -3.81 -10.63
N SER A 292 -17.67 -3.47 -11.92
CA SER A 292 -16.88 -2.38 -12.48
C SER A 292 -17.70 -1.46 -13.36
N CYS A 293 -17.33 -0.18 -13.42
CA CYS A 293 -17.85 0.79 -14.37
C CYS A 293 -16.73 1.65 -14.96
N VAL A 294 -16.93 2.14 -16.17
CA VAL A 294 -15.95 2.99 -16.86
C VAL A 294 -16.54 4.38 -17.10
N LEU A 295 -15.82 5.41 -16.67
CA LEU A 295 -16.13 6.81 -16.92
C LEU A 295 -15.40 7.25 -18.19
N LEU A 296 -16.14 7.53 -19.23
CA LEU A 296 -15.62 7.91 -20.54
C LEU A 296 -15.84 9.40 -20.82
N GLY A 297 -14.93 10.03 -21.51
CA GLY A 297 -15.04 11.43 -21.92
C GLY A 297 -13.68 12.05 -22.23
N LEU A 298 -13.66 13.20 -22.86
CA LEU A 298 -12.44 13.93 -23.19
C LEU A 298 -11.71 14.40 -21.91
N SER A 299 -10.42 14.72 -22.03
CA SER A 299 -9.66 15.29 -20.91
C SER A 299 -10.25 16.63 -20.48
N GLY A 300 -10.20 16.94 -19.19
CA GLY A 300 -10.80 18.15 -18.64
C GLY A 300 -12.33 18.13 -18.46
N MET A 301 -13.02 16.99 -18.73
CA MET A 301 -14.45 16.81 -18.46
C MET A 301 -14.79 16.52 -17.01
N GLY A 302 -13.79 16.34 -16.15
CA GLY A 302 -13.98 16.05 -14.74
C GLY A 302 -14.22 14.58 -14.39
N LYS A 303 -13.76 13.61 -15.22
CA LYS A 303 -13.84 12.17 -14.91
C LYS A 303 -13.15 11.79 -13.60
N THR A 304 -11.91 12.23 -13.45
CA THR A 304 -11.09 12.06 -12.24
C THR A 304 -11.76 12.72 -11.03
N SER A 305 -12.25 13.94 -11.20
CA SER A 305 -12.99 14.67 -10.15
C SER A 305 -14.30 13.96 -9.76
N LEU A 306 -15.00 13.36 -10.72
CA LEU A 306 -16.20 12.58 -10.47
C LEU A 306 -15.90 11.29 -9.69
N ALA A 307 -14.80 10.59 -10.06
CA ALA A 307 -14.35 9.41 -9.33
C ALA A 307 -13.90 9.77 -7.91
N ALA A 308 -13.20 10.89 -7.73
CA ALA A 308 -12.84 11.41 -6.41
C ALA A 308 -14.08 11.80 -5.58
N SER A 309 -15.07 12.48 -6.19
CA SER A 309 -16.33 12.78 -5.51
C SER A 309 -17.03 11.52 -5.02
N TYR A 310 -17.09 10.49 -5.87
CA TYR A 310 -17.65 9.18 -5.46
C TYR A 310 -16.88 8.57 -4.29
N ALA A 311 -15.55 8.61 -4.31
CA ALA A 311 -14.70 8.08 -3.25
C ALA A 311 -14.95 8.80 -1.91
N HIS A 312 -15.00 10.14 -1.92
CA HIS A 312 -15.24 10.94 -0.72
C HIS A 312 -16.67 10.84 -0.21
N ASP A 313 -17.67 10.89 -1.11
CA ASP A 313 -19.08 10.91 -0.73
C ASP A 313 -19.55 9.55 -0.19
N LEU A 314 -18.95 8.45 -0.65
CA LEU A 314 -19.30 7.08 -0.28
C LEU A 314 -18.19 6.35 0.48
N ALA A 315 -17.26 7.10 1.07
CA ALA A 315 -16.15 6.54 1.83
C ALA A 315 -16.64 5.61 2.96
N ASP A 316 -17.78 5.93 3.58
CA ASP A 316 -18.41 5.12 4.64
C ASP A 316 -18.96 3.76 4.17
N SER A 317 -19.01 3.54 2.86
CA SER A 317 -19.49 2.29 2.26
C SER A 317 -18.37 1.29 1.99
N TYR A 318 -17.12 1.70 2.16
CA TYR A 318 -15.93 0.89 1.91
C TYR A 318 -14.99 0.90 3.12
N ASP A 319 -14.30 -0.21 3.34
CA ASP A 319 -13.22 -0.29 4.32
C ASP A 319 -11.94 0.36 3.77
N GLN A 320 -11.67 0.14 2.50
CA GLN A 320 -10.45 0.62 1.82
C GLN A 320 -10.79 1.17 0.44
N ILE A 321 -10.11 2.25 0.06
CA ILE A 321 -10.23 2.89 -1.24
C ILE A 321 -8.84 3.02 -1.83
N PHE A 322 -8.58 2.36 -2.96
CA PHE A 322 -7.31 2.38 -3.65
C PHE A 322 -7.37 3.30 -4.86
N TRP A 323 -6.41 4.20 -4.97
CA TRP A 323 -6.25 5.03 -6.16
C TRP A 323 -5.06 4.56 -6.97
N VAL A 324 -5.30 4.13 -8.20
CA VAL A 324 -4.32 3.55 -9.10
C VAL A 324 -4.17 4.44 -10.32
N ASN A 325 -2.97 4.91 -10.60
CA ASN A 325 -2.66 5.63 -11.83
C ASN A 325 -2.31 4.63 -12.95
N ALA A 326 -3.09 4.62 -14.02
CA ALA A 326 -2.92 3.73 -15.17
C ALA A 326 -2.50 4.47 -16.47
N GLU A 327 -1.90 5.65 -16.34
CA GLU A 327 -1.43 6.46 -17.46
C GLU A 327 -0.34 5.72 -18.28
N SER A 328 0.57 5.02 -17.59
CA SER A 328 1.62 4.17 -18.20
C SER A 328 1.71 2.82 -17.49
N ASP A 329 2.46 1.86 -18.06
CA ASP A 329 2.70 0.56 -17.40
C ASP A 329 3.53 0.75 -16.11
N ALA A 330 4.44 1.70 -16.11
CA ALA A 330 5.24 2.04 -14.96
C ALA A 330 4.40 2.62 -13.81
N THR A 331 3.51 3.59 -14.09
CA THR A 331 2.63 4.16 -13.07
C THR A 331 1.65 3.14 -12.52
N LEU A 332 1.17 2.24 -13.39
CA LEU A 332 0.31 1.14 -13.00
C LEU A 332 1.02 0.19 -12.04
N LEU A 333 2.25 -0.22 -12.39
CA LEU A 333 3.08 -1.10 -11.55
C LEU A 333 3.37 -0.48 -10.17
N VAL A 334 3.79 0.79 -10.15
CA VAL A 334 4.05 1.54 -8.90
C VAL A 334 2.80 1.60 -8.03
N SER A 335 1.66 1.93 -8.62
CA SER A 335 0.39 2.01 -7.89
C SER A 335 -0.03 0.65 -7.32
N PHE A 336 0.10 -0.43 -8.09
CA PHE A 336 -0.21 -1.78 -7.60
C PHE A 336 0.78 -2.25 -6.53
N ARG A 337 2.03 -1.79 -6.57
CA ARG A 337 2.99 -2.04 -5.49
C ARG A 337 2.54 -1.36 -4.20
N SER A 338 2.13 -0.10 -4.25
CA SER A 338 1.57 0.60 -3.08
C SER A 338 0.33 -0.11 -2.51
N VAL A 339 -0.54 -0.65 -3.37
CA VAL A 339 -1.68 -1.48 -2.94
C VAL A 339 -1.21 -2.76 -2.26
N HIS A 340 -0.21 -3.45 -2.83
CA HIS A 340 0.35 -4.67 -2.24
C HIS A 340 0.94 -4.41 -0.85
N ASP A 341 1.78 -3.37 -0.72
CA ASP A 341 2.47 -3.05 0.52
C ASP A 341 1.49 -2.61 1.61
N TRP A 342 0.40 -1.95 1.23
CA TRP A 342 -0.71 -1.67 2.13
C TRP A 342 -1.41 -2.94 2.62
N LEU A 343 -1.70 -3.88 1.71
CA LEU A 343 -2.39 -5.13 2.05
C LEU A 343 -1.51 -6.08 2.86
N LEU A 344 -0.18 -6.01 2.74
CA LEU A 344 0.80 -6.86 3.43
C LEU A 344 1.97 -6.06 4.04
N PRO A 345 1.72 -5.17 5.02
CA PRO A 345 2.75 -4.28 5.55
C PRO A 345 3.93 -4.98 6.25
N ARG A 346 3.78 -6.25 6.65
CA ARG A 346 4.86 -7.06 7.28
C ARG A 346 5.69 -7.87 6.28
N HIS A 347 5.27 -7.90 5.04
CA HIS A 347 5.90 -8.63 3.94
C HIS A 347 6.06 -7.69 2.74
N ALA A 348 6.44 -6.44 3.01
CA ALA A 348 6.89 -5.54 1.96
C ALA A 348 8.17 -6.11 1.35
N ASP A 349 8.02 -7.24 0.65
CA ASP A 349 9.02 -7.77 -0.27
C ASP A 349 9.05 -6.83 -1.46
N SER A 350 9.96 -5.90 -1.41
CA SER A 350 10.21 -4.87 -2.43
C SER A 350 10.57 -5.44 -3.81
N SER A 351 10.53 -6.74 -4.01
CA SER A 351 11.13 -7.44 -5.12
C SER A 351 10.20 -8.36 -5.91
N SER A 352 8.86 -8.23 -5.76
CA SER A 352 7.94 -9.08 -6.54
C SER A 352 8.03 -8.74 -8.02
N ASP A 353 8.25 -9.76 -8.86
CA ASP A 353 8.02 -9.65 -10.30
C ASP A 353 6.61 -9.10 -10.58
N GLU A 354 6.45 -8.31 -11.65
CA GLU A 354 5.16 -7.74 -12.05
C GLU A 354 4.05 -8.79 -12.08
N SER A 355 4.33 -9.97 -12.62
CA SER A 355 3.36 -11.05 -12.69
C SER A 355 2.97 -11.58 -11.31
N GLN A 356 3.92 -11.70 -10.40
CA GLN A 356 3.67 -12.14 -9.03
C GLN A 356 2.97 -11.07 -8.19
N LEU A 357 3.42 -9.82 -8.31
CA LEU A 357 2.76 -8.69 -7.68
C LEU A 357 1.29 -8.65 -8.08
N ARG A 358 1.03 -8.74 -9.37
CA ARG A 358 -0.31 -8.79 -9.94
C ARG A 358 -1.14 -9.94 -9.39
N ASP A 359 -0.59 -11.15 -9.39
CA ASP A 359 -1.31 -12.34 -8.93
C ASP A 359 -1.52 -12.33 -7.42
N ARG A 360 -0.55 -11.81 -6.64
CA ARG A 360 -0.69 -11.61 -5.19
C ARG A 360 -1.76 -10.58 -4.86
N VAL A 361 -1.74 -9.40 -5.47
CA VAL A 361 -2.77 -8.36 -5.24
C VAL A 361 -4.14 -8.89 -5.62
N ARG A 362 -4.27 -9.58 -6.75
CA ARG A 362 -5.53 -10.22 -7.16
C ARG A 362 -6.01 -11.24 -6.14
N ALA A 363 -5.14 -12.11 -5.65
CA ALA A 363 -5.48 -13.11 -4.64
C ALA A 363 -5.91 -12.46 -3.32
N LEU A 364 -5.18 -11.46 -2.84
CA LEU A 364 -5.49 -10.73 -1.62
C LEU A 364 -6.84 -10.03 -1.71
N LEU A 365 -7.09 -9.27 -2.77
CA LEU A 365 -8.36 -8.58 -2.97
C LEU A 365 -9.53 -9.55 -3.19
N SER A 366 -9.30 -10.69 -3.86
CA SER A 366 -10.33 -11.71 -4.06
C SER A 366 -10.70 -12.44 -2.77
N SER A 367 -9.76 -12.63 -1.85
CA SER A 367 -9.97 -13.32 -0.57
C SER A 367 -10.34 -12.37 0.58
N SER A 368 -10.24 -11.06 0.37
CA SER A 368 -10.55 -10.08 1.42
C SER A 368 -12.01 -10.17 1.86
N ALA A 369 -12.21 -10.22 3.18
CA ALA A 369 -13.53 -10.09 3.80
C ALA A 369 -14.05 -8.64 3.78
N GLU A 370 -13.17 -7.69 3.56
CA GLU A 370 -13.44 -6.25 3.57
C GLU A 370 -14.00 -5.78 2.24
N ARG A 371 -14.78 -4.70 2.28
CA ARG A 371 -15.27 -4.02 1.09
C ARG A 371 -14.21 -3.04 0.61
N TRP A 372 -13.75 -3.20 -0.60
CA TRP A 372 -12.79 -2.28 -1.18
C TRP A 372 -13.32 -1.62 -2.45
N LEU A 373 -12.90 -0.40 -2.67
CA LEU A 373 -13.09 0.34 -3.90
C LEU A 373 -11.71 0.56 -4.56
N MET A 374 -11.59 0.25 -5.83
CA MET A 374 -10.40 0.58 -6.61
C MET A 374 -10.76 1.57 -7.71
N ILE A 375 -10.11 2.72 -7.70
CA ILE A 375 -10.25 3.73 -8.75
C ILE A 375 -9.00 3.65 -9.62
N ILE A 376 -9.19 3.35 -10.89
CA ILE A 376 -8.13 3.26 -11.88
C ILE A 376 -8.24 4.45 -12.80
N ASP A 377 -7.35 5.40 -12.59
CA ASP A 377 -7.39 6.66 -13.28
C ASP A 377 -6.50 6.66 -14.53
N ASN A 378 -7.03 7.21 -15.62
CA ASN A 378 -6.33 7.41 -16.89
C ASN A 378 -5.97 6.13 -17.66
N ALA A 379 -6.81 5.11 -17.60
CA ALA A 379 -6.57 3.82 -18.27
C ALA A 379 -6.72 3.91 -19.79
N ALA A 380 -5.76 3.34 -20.51
CA ALA A 380 -5.76 3.36 -21.98
C ALA A 380 -6.83 2.44 -22.58
N ASP A 381 -6.89 1.17 -22.16
CA ASP A 381 -7.86 0.20 -22.69
C ASP A 381 -8.12 -0.96 -21.71
N GLN A 382 -9.15 -1.75 -22.02
CA GLN A 382 -9.59 -2.87 -21.19
C GLN A 382 -8.57 -4.01 -21.14
N ARG A 383 -7.89 -4.32 -22.26
CA ARG A 383 -6.99 -5.49 -22.37
C ARG A 383 -5.80 -5.34 -21.43
N ARG A 384 -5.25 -4.13 -21.34
CA ARG A 384 -4.13 -3.81 -20.46
C ARG A 384 -4.46 -4.05 -18.99
N LEU A 385 -5.68 -3.74 -18.55
CA LEU A 385 -6.10 -3.89 -17.17
C LEU A 385 -6.62 -5.29 -16.82
N GLN A 386 -7.02 -6.08 -17.80
CA GLN A 386 -7.68 -7.36 -17.54
C GLN A 386 -6.85 -8.32 -16.68
N SER A 387 -5.53 -8.29 -16.84
CA SER A 387 -4.62 -9.12 -16.04
C SER A 387 -4.41 -8.62 -14.62
N TRP A 388 -4.68 -7.35 -14.33
CA TRP A 388 -4.47 -6.72 -13.03
C TRP A 388 -5.68 -6.82 -12.10
N LEU A 389 -6.88 -6.90 -12.65
CA LEU A 389 -8.11 -6.84 -11.87
C LEU A 389 -8.55 -8.20 -11.36
N PRO A 390 -8.95 -8.31 -10.08
CA PRO A 390 -9.59 -9.50 -9.57
C PRO A 390 -10.97 -9.67 -10.19
N THR A 391 -11.34 -10.91 -10.46
CA THR A 391 -12.67 -11.26 -11.02
C THR A 391 -13.70 -11.59 -9.94
N SER A 392 -13.23 -11.86 -8.73
CA SER A 392 -14.05 -12.24 -7.57
C SER A 392 -13.65 -11.41 -6.35
N GLY A 393 -14.55 -11.31 -5.38
CA GLY A 393 -14.32 -10.58 -4.14
C GLY A 393 -15.43 -9.56 -3.83
N ARG A 394 -15.29 -8.82 -2.75
CA ARG A 394 -16.27 -7.83 -2.27
C ARG A 394 -15.92 -6.40 -2.74
N GLY A 395 -15.33 -6.27 -3.90
CA GLY A 395 -14.82 -5.00 -4.39
C GLY A 395 -15.61 -4.38 -5.52
N HIS A 396 -15.43 -3.09 -5.66
CA HIS A 396 -15.91 -2.29 -6.78
C HIS A 396 -14.74 -1.64 -7.50
N VAL A 397 -14.87 -1.46 -8.82
CA VAL A 397 -13.83 -0.83 -9.63
C VAL A 397 -14.45 0.31 -10.45
N ILE A 398 -13.88 1.51 -10.33
CA ILE A 398 -14.19 2.66 -11.18
C ILE A 398 -12.98 2.93 -12.05
N ILE A 399 -13.19 3.03 -13.36
CA ILE A 399 -12.11 3.26 -14.32
C ILE A 399 -12.38 4.58 -15.03
N THR A 400 -11.39 5.44 -15.16
CA THR A 400 -11.49 6.62 -15.99
C THR A 400 -10.69 6.45 -17.28
N SER A 401 -11.22 6.87 -18.40
CA SER A 401 -10.52 6.80 -19.69
C SER A 401 -10.95 7.90 -20.66
N THR A 402 -10.01 8.30 -21.51
CA THR A 402 -10.29 9.16 -22.69
C THR A 402 -10.53 8.34 -23.95
N ASN A 403 -10.14 7.06 -23.94
CA ASN A 403 -10.23 6.18 -25.11
C ASN A 403 -11.57 5.43 -25.17
N GLN A 404 -12.52 5.94 -25.91
CA GLN A 404 -13.85 5.31 -26.06
C GLN A 404 -13.79 3.93 -26.73
N SER A 405 -12.90 3.75 -27.74
CA SER A 405 -12.80 2.50 -28.49
C SER A 405 -12.21 1.36 -27.67
N GLY A 406 -11.26 1.64 -26.78
CA GLY A 406 -10.64 0.66 -25.89
C GLY A 406 -11.60 0.04 -24.87
N TRP A 407 -12.79 0.65 -24.69
CA TRP A 407 -13.81 0.24 -23.73
C TRP A 407 -15.15 -0.10 -24.36
N ALA A 408 -15.19 -0.25 -25.69
CA ALA A 408 -16.43 -0.46 -26.45
C ALA A 408 -17.24 -1.69 -25.98
N THR A 409 -16.58 -2.72 -25.47
CA THR A 409 -17.19 -3.97 -25.01
C THR A 409 -17.55 -3.99 -23.51
N HIS A 410 -17.19 -2.95 -22.74
CA HIS A 410 -17.47 -2.92 -21.31
C HIS A 410 -18.98 -2.71 -21.06
N PRO A 411 -19.63 -3.53 -20.21
CA PRO A 411 -21.09 -3.49 -20.03
C PRO A 411 -21.60 -2.20 -19.36
N HIS A 412 -20.84 -1.65 -18.43
CA HIS A 412 -21.22 -0.48 -17.65
C HIS A 412 -20.34 0.72 -18.00
N ARG A 413 -20.78 1.48 -19.00
CA ARG A 413 -20.12 2.69 -19.47
C ARG A 413 -20.95 3.92 -19.11
N ILE A 414 -20.29 4.93 -18.56
CA ILE A 414 -20.88 6.21 -18.20
C ILE A 414 -20.14 7.30 -18.94
N ASP A 415 -20.82 7.93 -19.90
CA ASP A 415 -20.25 9.06 -20.62
C ASP A 415 -20.35 10.31 -19.75
N VAL A 416 -19.18 10.84 -19.41
CA VAL A 416 -19.03 12.10 -18.65
C VAL A 416 -19.03 13.25 -19.66
N GLN A 417 -20.17 13.90 -19.73
CA GLN A 417 -20.38 15.03 -20.63
C GLN A 417 -20.02 16.36 -19.95
N ARG A 418 -20.08 17.44 -20.71
CA ARG A 418 -19.97 18.82 -20.22
C ARG A 418 -20.97 19.05 -19.06
N LEU A 419 -20.73 20.07 -18.27
CA LEU A 419 -21.66 20.47 -17.23
C LEU A 419 -22.97 20.96 -17.85
N THR A 420 -24.06 20.82 -17.11
CA THR A 420 -25.30 21.50 -17.47
C THR A 420 -25.15 23.02 -17.24
N PRO A 421 -26.00 23.87 -17.81
CA PRO A 421 -25.98 25.32 -17.53
C PRO A 421 -26.10 25.61 -16.03
N GLU A 422 -26.90 24.84 -15.30
CA GLU A 422 -27.13 24.99 -13.86
C GLU A 422 -25.86 24.58 -13.08
N GLU A 423 -25.27 23.42 -13.41
CA GLU A 423 -24.02 22.94 -12.82
C GLU A 423 -22.86 23.94 -13.06
N SER A 424 -22.77 24.46 -14.27
CA SER A 424 -21.75 25.43 -14.67
C SER A 424 -21.87 26.73 -13.88
N SER A 425 -23.08 27.28 -13.78
CA SER A 425 -23.36 28.48 -12.98
C SER A 425 -23.06 28.23 -11.50
N ALA A 426 -23.45 27.08 -10.96
CA ALA A 426 -23.15 26.69 -9.57
C ALA A 426 -21.66 26.60 -9.31
N LEU A 427 -20.87 26.03 -10.24
CA LEU A 427 -19.40 25.95 -10.14
C LEU A 427 -18.79 27.37 -10.07
N VAL A 428 -19.19 28.26 -10.99
CA VAL A 428 -18.70 29.63 -11.06
C VAL A 428 -19.00 30.37 -9.75
N HIS A 429 -20.23 30.28 -9.23
CA HIS A 429 -20.60 30.92 -7.98
C HIS A 429 -19.84 30.38 -6.77
N ARG A 430 -19.63 29.04 -6.69
CA ARG A 430 -18.85 28.43 -5.59
C ARG A 430 -17.38 28.85 -5.62
N ARG A 431 -16.79 28.90 -6.80
CA ARG A 431 -15.36 29.24 -6.95
C ARG A 431 -15.06 30.73 -6.71
N LEU A 432 -15.97 31.61 -7.06
CA LEU A 432 -15.77 33.06 -6.93
C LEU A 432 -16.36 33.64 -5.63
N GLY A 433 -16.83 32.77 -4.71
CA GLY A 433 -17.29 33.18 -3.38
C GLY A 433 -18.49 34.12 -3.43
N ALA A 434 -19.36 34.01 -4.46
CA ALA A 434 -20.55 34.82 -4.57
C ALA A 434 -21.41 34.74 -3.30
N ALA A 435 -21.91 35.86 -2.86
CA ALA A 435 -22.78 35.99 -1.68
C ALA A 435 -23.91 34.97 -1.72
N SER A 436 -24.41 34.57 -0.55
CA SER A 436 -25.50 33.62 -0.37
C SER A 436 -26.74 33.91 -1.23
N SER A 437 -26.80 35.09 -1.89
CA SER A 437 -27.83 35.48 -2.82
C SER A 437 -27.18 36.28 -3.97
N PRO A 438 -26.81 35.61 -5.09
CA PRO A 438 -26.24 36.29 -6.25
C PRO A 438 -27.25 37.29 -6.86
N THR A 439 -26.75 38.47 -7.26
CA THR A 439 -27.55 39.45 -7.97
C THR A 439 -27.93 38.96 -9.38
N ASP A 440 -28.89 39.65 -10.04
CA ASP A 440 -29.23 39.33 -11.43
C ASP A 440 -28.05 39.56 -12.37
N SER A 441 -27.19 40.54 -12.08
CA SER A 441 -25.94 40.78 -12.80
C SER A 441 -24.96 39.64 -12.65
N ASP A 442 -24.80 39.08 -11.44
CA ASP A 442 -23.93 37.93 -11.18
C ASP A 442 -24.40 36.68 -11.93
N ARG A 443 -25.72 36.46 -11.94
CA ARG A 443 -26.32 35.33 -12.68
C ARG A 443 -26.11 35.46 -14.18
N CYS A 444 -26.27 36.65 -14.73
CA CYS A 444 -26.00 36.91 -16.15
C CYS A 444 -24.51 36.72 -16.48
N ALA A 445 -23.61 37.27 -15.68
CA ALA A 445 -22.18 37.14 -15.88
C ALA A 445 -21.72 35.65 -15.79
N ALA A 446 -22.20 34.91 -14.79
CA ALA A 446 -21.92 33.47 -14.66
C ALA A 446 -22.47 32.67 -15.84
N SER A 447 -23.66 33.01 -16.34
CA SER A 447 -24.27 32.38 -17.52
C SER A 447 -23.48 32.68 -18.79
N ASP A 448 -23.07 33.91 -19.01
CA ASP A 448 -22.28 34.33 -20.17
C ASP A 448 -20.90 33.68 -20.17
N LEU A 449 -20.26 33.59 -19.00
CA LEU A 449 -19.00 32.87 -18.83
C LEU A 449 -19.18 31.40 -19.16
N SER A 450 -20.18 30.75 -18.58
CA SER A 450 -20.46 29.34 -18.72
C SER A 450 -20.74 28.94 -20.18
N SER A 451 -21.58 29.72 -20.86
CA SER A 451 -21.94 29.47 -22.26
C SER A 451 -20.75 29.72 -23.21
N THR A 452 -19.96 30.74 -22.97
CA THR A 452 -18.76 31.02 -23.79
C THR A 452 -17.67 29.95 -23.57
N MET A 453 -17.52 29.43 -22.35
CA MET A 453 -16.63 28.29 -22.04
C MET A 453 -17.23 26.94 -22.44
N GLU A 454 -18.37 26.95 -23.16
CA GLU A 454 -19.06 25.76 -23.64
C GLU A 454 -19.38 24.75 -22.53
N HIS A 455 -19.58 25.23 -21.32
CA HIS A 455 -19.83 24.38 -20.13
C HIS A 455 -18.72 23.35 -19.84
N TRP A 456 -17.49 23.64 -20.26
CA TRP A 456 -16.35 22.75 -20.09
C TRP A 456 -15.75 22.93 -18.68
N PRO A 457 -15.71 21.87 -17.82
CA PRO A 457 -15.30 22.02 -16.43
C PRO A 457 -13.92 22.68 -16.26
N LEU A 458 -12.91 22.18 -16.97
CA LEU A 458 -11.54 22.72 -16.87
C LEU A 458 -11.45 24.16 -17.34
N ALA A 459 -12.17 24.51 -18.43
CA ALA A 459 -12.18 25.90 -18.91
C ALA A 459 -12.79 26.85 -17.88
N LEU A 460 -13.85 26.42 -17.20
CA LEU A 460 -14.49 27.17 -16.13
C LEU A 460 -13.60 27.29 -14.90
N GLU A 461 -12.88 26.23 -14.51
CA GLU A 461 -11.92 26.26 -13.39
C GLU A 461 -10.79 27.26 -13.67
N LEU A 462 -10.22 27.26 -14.87
CA LEU A 462 -9.20 28.22 -15.29
C LEU A 462 -9.74 29.64 -15.32
N ALA A 463 -10.97 29.83 -15.83
CA ALA A 463 -11.63 31.12 -15.84
C ALA A 463 -11.87 31.65 -14.41
N CYS A 464 -12.34 30.81 -13.53
CA CYS A 464 -12.56 31.16 -12.13
C CYS A 464 -11.25 31.47 -11.41
N GLY A 465 -10.15 30.71 -11.66
CA GLY A 465 -8.82 31.01 -11.14
C GLY A 465 -8.35 32.40 -11.55
N TYR A 466 -8.53 32.74 -12.83
CA TYR A 466 -8.24 34.07 -13.33
C TYR A 466 -9.07 35.16 -12.63
N LEU A 467 -10.40 34.98 -12.56
CA LEU A 467 -11.33 35.96 -12.03
C LEU A 467 -11.20 36.14 -10.50
N ALA A 468 -10.88 35.08 -9.77
CA ALA A 468 -10.65 35.13 -8.33
C ALA A 468 -9.46 36.02 -7.96
N GLY A 469 -8.45 36.11 -8.81
CA GLY A 469 -7.36 37.07 -8.67
C GLY A 469 -7.66 38.49 -9.17
N CYS A 470 -8.90 38.79 -9.63
CA CYS A 470 -9.31 40.12 -10.02
C CYS A 470 -10.14 40.75 -8.90
N GLU A 471 -9.86 42.03 -8.57
CA GLU A 471 -10.60 42.77 -7.53
C GLU A 471 -12.11 42.85 -7.79
N ARG A 472 -12.52 42.79 -9.06
CA ARG A 472 -13.92 42.98 -9.48
C ARG A 472 -14.69 41.65 -9.64
N GLY A 473 -14.01 40.49 -9.50
CA GLY A 473 -14.67 39.21 -9.59
C GLY A 473 -15.50 39.03 -10.87
N LEU A 474 -16.80 38.76 -10.75
CA LEU A 474 -17.72 38.55 -11.88
C LEU A 474 -17.89 39.75 -12.80
N ASP A 475 -17.70 40.98 -12.35
CA ASP A 475 -17.78 42.19 -13.18
C ASP A 475 -16.66 42.26 -14.23
N GLU A 476 -15.58 41.47 -14.06
CA GLU A 476 -14.49 41.41 -15.03
C GLU A 476 -14.76 40.39 -16.17
N VAL A 477 -15.82 39.60 -16.10
CA VAL A 477 -16.18 38.58 -17.09
C VAL A 477 -16.20 39.13 -18.54
N PRO A 478 -16.81 40.30 -18.86
CA PRO A 478 -16.83 40.80 -20.23
C PRO A 478 -15.42 41.07 -20.81
N ARG A 479 -14.51 41.58 -19.97
CA ARG A 479 -13.11 41.81 -20.37
C ARG A 479 -12.34 40.50 -20.53
N TYR A 480 -12.57 39.57 -19.64
CA TYR A 480 -11.99 38.22 -19.70
C TYR A 480 -12.38 37.51 -20.99
N LEU A 481 -13.69 37.48 -21.31
CA LEU A 481 -14.19 36.88 -22.53
C LEU A 481 -13.63 37.50 -23.82
N LYS A 482 -13.45 38.83 -23.82
CA LYS A 482 -12.80 39.53 -24.95
C LYS A 482 -11.36 39.04 -25.13
N LYS A 483 -10.55 38.99 -24.05
CA LYS A 483 -9.18 38.53 -24.10
C LYS A 483 -9.07 37.09 -24.62
N ILE A 484 -9.97 36.19 -24.17
CA ILE A 484 -9.98 34.79 -24.62
C ILE A 484 -10.25 34.68 -26.12
N ARG A 485 -11.22 35.44 -26.64
CA ARG A 485 -11.53 35.43 -28.07
C ARG A 485 -10.36 35.93 -28.91
N ASP A 486 -9.69 36.99 -28.48
CA ASP A 486 -8.52 37.51 -29.15
C ASP A 486 -7.38 36.50 -29.19
N LEU A 487 -7.12 35.77 -28.06
CA LEU A 487 -6.08 34.74 -27.95
C LEU A 487 -6.43 33.43 -28.70
N ALA A 488 -7.69 33.05 -28.79
CA ALA A 488 -8.14 31.84 -29.48
C ALA A 488 -7.97 31.96 -30.98
N LEU A 489 -8.21 33.12 -31.55
CA LEU A 489 -8.13 33.39 -32.99
C LEU A 489 -6.73 33.20 -33.55
N ASP A 490 -5.68 33.47 -32.77
CA ASP A 490 -4.29 33.44 -33.22
C ASP A 490 -3.71 32.03 -33.43
N HIS A 491 -4.38 30.94 -32.96
CA HIS A 491 -3.74 29.64 -32.84
C HIS A 491 -4.64 28.40 -33.12
N ARG A 492 -5.53 28.50 -34.08
CA ARG A 492 -6.44 27.39 -34.48
C ARG A 492 -5.71 26.08 -34.84
N ALA A 493 -4.49 26.16 -35.36
CA ALA A 493 -3.72 24.99 -35.76
C ALA A 493 -3.13 24.16 -34.59
N SER A 494 -3.26 24.63 -33.35
CA SER A 494 -2.68 23.99 -32.15
C SER A 494 -3.70 23.34 -31.25
N ILE A 495 -4.97 23.38 -31.63
CA ILE A 495 -6.06 22.88 -30.81
C ILE A 495 -6.13 21.37 -31.00
N PRO A 496 -5.97 20.55 -29.94
CA PRO A 496 -6.16 19.11 -30.06
C PRO A 496 -7.58 18.77 -30.53
N ALA A 497 -7.72 17.73 -31.31
CA ALA A 497 -9.02 17.35 -31.87
C ALA A 497 -10.05 17.09 -30.75
N GLY A 498 -11.24 17.73 -30.87
CA GLY A 498 -12.33 17.55 -29.91
C GLY A 498 -12.37 18.56 -28.76
N TYR A 499 -11.34 19.43 -28.62
CA TYR A 499 -11.31 20.45 -27.57
C TYR A 499 -11.79 21.82 -28.08
N PRO A 500 -12.47 22.63 -27.24
CA PRO A 500 -12.90 23.97 -27.61
C PRO A 500 -11.73 24.97 -27.71
N GLU A 501 -11.81 25.89 -28.66
CA GLU A 501 -10.84 26.97 -28.83
C GLU A 501 -10.70 27.81 -27.53
N THR A 502 -11.81 27.99 -26.82
CA THR A 502 -11.89 28.76 -25.57
C THR A 502 -11.09 28.13 -24.43
N LEU A 503 -10.96 26.79 -24.35
CA LEU A 503 -10.14 26.09 -23.38
C LEU A 503 -8.65 26.41 -23.61
N VAL A 504 -8.19 26.34 -24.85
CA VAL A 504 -6.80 26.70 -25.19
C VAL A 504 -6.53 28.17 -24.91
N GLY A 505 -7.50 29.04 -25.22
CA GLY A 505 -7.45 30.47 -24.89
C GLY A 505 -7.34 30.70 -23.37
N ALA A 506 -8.10 29.95 -22.58
CA ALA A 506 -8.07 30.06 -21.12
C ALA A 506 -6.71 29.62 -20.54
N ILE A 507 -6.17 28.48 -21.01
CA ILE A 507 -4.84 28.00 -20.59
C ILE A 507 -3.77 29.06 -20.94
N ARG A 508 -3.80 29.60 -22.14
CA ARG A 508 -2.84 30.61 -22.57
C ARG A 508 -2.95 31.90 -21.77
N LEU A 509 -4.16 32.34 -21.46
CA LEU A 509 -4.35 33.54 -20.62
C LEU A 509 -3.82 33.32 -19.19
N ALA A 510 -4.05 32.11 -18.62
CA ALA A 510 -3.49 31.73 -17.34
C ALA A 510 -1.95 31.74 -17.38
N LEU A 511 -1.33 31.15 -18.39
CA LEU A 511 0.13 31.20 -18.58
C LEU A 511 0.66 32.62 -18.75
N THR A 512 -0.05 33.46 -19.51
CA THR A 512 0.34 34.86 -19.70
C THR A 512 0.27 35.67 -18.40
N ARG A 513 -0.66 35.31 -17.52
CA ARG A 513 -0.79 35.97 -16.23
C ARG A 513 0.29 35.50 -15.26
N VAL A 514 0.61 34.21 -15.25
CA VAL A 514 1.76 33.69 -14.51
C VAL A 514 3.05 34.40 -14.95
N ALA A 515 3.21 34.65 -16.27
CA ALA A 515 4.38 35.34 -16.79
C ALA A 515 4.55 36.77 -16.30
N GLY A 516 3.47 37.46 -15.86
CA GLY A 516 3.51 38.80 -15.27
C GLY A 516 4.16 39.85 -16.18
N PRO A 517 4.33 41.08 -15.70
CA PRO A 517 5.14 42.09 -16.37
C PRO A 517 6.62 41.79 -16.13
N HIS A 518 7.34 41.38 -17.16
CA HIS A 518 8.74 40.97 -17.11
C HIS A 518 9.68 42.01 -16.54
N ASN A 519 10.38 41.70 -15.46
CA ASN A 519 11.56 42.43 -15.02
C ASN A 519 12.81 41.70 -15.57
N ARG A 520 13.54 42.32 -16.49
CA ARG A 520 14.61 41.70 -17.32
C ARG A 520 15.93 41.47 -16.59
N GLN A 521 16.05 41.74 -15.30
CA GLN A 521 17.37 41.78 -14.64
C GLN A 521 17.67 40.65 -13.66
N LEU A 522 16.68 39.87 -13.19
CA LEU A 522 16.87 38.69 -12.33
C LEU A 522 15.75 37.66 -12.60
N PRO A 523 15.96 36.35 -12.39
CA PRO A 523 14.87 35.39 -12.40
C PRO A 523 13.89 35.75 -11.28
N ASP A 524 12.70 36.15 -11.66
CA ASP A 524 11.61 36.43 -10.73
C ASP A 524 10.62 35.24 -10.65
N VAL A 525 9.80 35.20 -9.61
CA VAL A 525 8.80 34.14 -9.40
C VAL A 525 7.96 33.85 -10.66
N PRO A 526 7.45 34.87 -11.40
CA PRO A 526 6.73 34.63 -12.64
C PRO A 526 7.54 33.91 -13.72
N SER A 527 8.79 34.26 -13.95
CA SER A 527 9.61 33.65 -14.98
C SER A 527 10.01 32.21 -14.63
N VAL A 528 10.32 31.95 -13.35
CA VAL A 528 10.60 30.60 -12.85
C VAL A 528 9.34 29.73 -12.90
N ALA A 529 8.17 30.23 -12.51
CA ALA A 529 6.91 29.51 -12.57
C ALA A 529 6.54 29.12 -14.02
N LEU A 530 6.69 30.06 -14.97
CA LEU A 530 6.46 29.76 -16.38
C LEU A 530 7.45 28.74 -16.95
N ALA A 531 8.71 28.81 -16.58
CA ALA A 531 9.71 27.83 -16.99
C ALA A 531 9.45 26.46 -16.35
N SER A 532 9.02 26.44 -15.09
CA SER A 532 8.68 25.22 -14.35
C SER A 532 7.51 24.47 -14.96
N ILE A 533 6.39 25.13 -15.27
CA ILE A 533 5.28 24.49 -15.98
C ILE A 533 5.72 24.01 -17.37
N GLY A 534 6.66 24.70 -17.99
CA GLY A 534 7.27 24.31 -19.27
C GLY A 534 8.03 23.01 -19.19
N VAL A 535 8.76 22.76 -18.12
CA VAL A 535 9.46 21.48 -17.85
C VAL A 535 8.46 20.41 -17.41
N ALA A 536 7.55 20.76 -16.50
CA ALA A 536 6.51 19.84 -16.00
C ALA A 536 5.63 19.27 -17.13
N ALA A 537 5.53 19.97 -18.25
CA ALA A 537 4.79 19.51 -19.42
C ALA A 537 5.36 18.22 -20.05
N TYR A 538 6.60 17.84 -19.73
CA TYR A 538 7.27 16.64 -20.25
C TYR A 538 7.41 15.51 -19.21
N PHE A 539 7.03 15.76 -17.98
CA PHE A 539 6.94 14.72 -16.96
C PHE A 539 5.59 13.98 -17.04
N ALA A 540 5.46 12.89 -16.32
CA ALA A 540 4.15 12.28 -16.05
C ALA A 540 3.22 13.31 -15.39
N SER A 541 1.92 13.22 -15.64
CA SER A 541 0.97 14.29 -15.28
C SER A 541 0.71 14.45 -13.78
N ARG A 542 1.07 13.45 -12.96
CA ARG A 542 0.79 13.41 -11.52
C ARG A 542 2.04 13.22 -10.69
N GLN A 543 1.99 13.71 -9.45
CA GLN A 543 3.05 13.57 -8.45
C GLN A 543 4.43 14.02 -8.95
N ILE A 544 4.46 15.12 -9.69
CA ILE A 544 5.70 15.72 -10.19
C ILE A 544 6.44 16.30 -8.99
N PRO A 545 7.67 15.83 -8.66
CA PRO A 545 8.44 16.42 -7.57
C PRO A 545 8.76 17.88 -7.85
N VAL A 546 8.35 18.76 -6.93
CA VAL A 546 8.51 20.24 -7.09
C VAL A 546 9.98 20.60 -7.18
N GLN A 547 10.82 20.00 -6.34
CA GLN A 547 12.26 20.28 -6.34
C GLN A 547 12.97 19.82 -7.61
N LEU A 548 12.60 18.66 -8.17
CA LEU A 548 13.14 18.22 -9.47
C LEU A 548 12.80 19.21 -10.59
N MET A 549 11.56 19.68 -10.61
CA MET A 549 11.10 20.66 -11.59
C MET A 549 11.83 22.00 -11.44
N LEU A 550 11.98 22.51 -10.22
CA LEU A 550 12.65 23.76 -9.92
C LEU A 550 14.15 23.68 -10.23
N ALA A 551 14.84 22.62 -9.80
CA ALA A 551 16.27 22.41 -10.08
C ALA A 551 16.55 22.39 -11.59
N ALA A 552 15.68 21.74 -12.37
CA ALA A 552 15.76 21.72 -13.83
C ALA A 552 15.64 23.10 -14.48
N VAL A 553 15.10 24.08 -13.78
CA VAL A 553 14.93 25.47 -14.29
C VAL A 553 15.98 26.43 -13.77
N THR A 554 16.38 26.27 -12.53
CA THR A 554 17.13 27.29 -11.77
C THR A 554 18.61 26.94 -11.56
N VAL A 555 18.98 25.65 -11.61
CA VAL A 555 20.38 25.23 -11.39
C VAL A 555 21.05 24.95 -12.72
N PRO A 556 22.00 25.79 -13.17
CA PRO A 556 22.69 25.60 -14.43
C PRO A 556 23.53 24.33 -14.47
N ARG A 557 23.71 23.78 -15.69
CA ARG A 557 24.53 22.59 -15.93
C ARG A 557 25.97 22.75 -15.42
N GLU A 558 26.54 23.94 -15.59
CA GLU A 558 27.91 24.28 -15.18
C GLU A 558 28.10 24.09 -13.69
N VAL A 559 27.11 24.50 -12.88
CA VAL A 559 27.12 24.33 -11.42
C VAL A 559 27.07 22.87 -11.04
N VAL A 560 26.21 22.09 -11.69
CA VAL A 560 26.12 20.63 -11.44
C VAL A 560 27.43 19.92 -11.70
N LEU A 561 28.10 20.26 -12.81
CA LEU A 561 29.34 19.62 -13.21
C LEU A 561 30.56 20.10 -12.40
N GLU A 562 30.56 21.36 -11.97
CA GLU A 562 31.65 21.94 -11.18
C GLU A 562 31.71 21.37 -9.76
N TYR A 563 30.55 21.16 -9.14
CA TYR A 563 30.45 20.69 -7.75
C TYR A 563 30.26 19.17 -7.62
N ASP A 564 30.29 18.42 -8.73
CA ASP A 564 30.10 16.95 -8.76
C ASP A 564 28.90 16.51 -7.92
N VAL A 565 27.74 17.14 -8.22
CA VAL A 565 26.52 16.95 -7.42
C VAL A 565 26.03 15.51 -7.55
N THR A 566 26.07 14.79 -6.45
CA THR A 566 25.66 13.37 -6.34
C THR A 566 24.33 13.17 -5.60
N LEU A 567 23.76 14.23 -5.04
CA LEU A 567 22.50 14.23 -4.29
C LEU A 567 21.41 15.02 -5.03
N PRO A 568 20.13 14.72 -4.82
CA PRO A 568 19.05 15.58 -5.29
C PRO A 568 19.28 17.02 -4.87
N VAL A 569 19.30 17.93 -5.84
CA VAL A 569 19.44 19.35 -5.55
C VAL A 569 18.15 19.84 -4.95
N VAL A 570 18.20 20.24 -3.70
CA VAL A 570 17.10 20.87 -2.97
C VAL A 570 17.43 22.36 -2.88
N LEU A 571 16.53 23.18 -3.40
CA LEU A 571 16.66 24.63 -3.28
C LEU A 571 16.21 25.04 -1.88
N GLN A 572 17.18 25.32 -1.02
CA GLN A 572 16.88 25.87 0.28
C GLN A 572 16.38 27.31 0.12
N ASP A 573 15.44 27.72 0.97
CA ASP A 573 15.02 29.12 1.08
C ASP A 573 16.21 29.97 1.56
N ASP A 574 16.97 30.47 0.59
CA ASP A 574 18.06 31.39 0.83
C ASP A 574 17.50 32.81 0.88
N PRO A 575 17.76 33.59 1.92
CA PRO A 575 17.29 34.99 1.99
C PRO A 575 17.76 35.84 0.80
N ASP A 576 18.82 35.42 0.11
CA ASP A 576 19.29 36.07 -1.11
C ASP A 576 18.59 35.58 -2.39
N ASN A 577 17.78 34.51 -2.33
CA ASN A 577 16.97 34.02 -3.42
C ASN A 577 15.71 34.87 -3.60
N THR A 578 15.45 35.26 -4.84
CA THR A 578 14.29 36.07 -5.18
C THR A 578 12.98 35.30 -5.27
N TYR A 579 12.99 33.98 -4.97
CA TYR A 579 11.82 33.11 -5.01
C TYR A 579 11.98 31.88 -4.10
N SER A 580 10.86 31.39 -3.57
CA SER A 580 10.77 30.09 -2.89
C SER A 580 9.94 29.10 -3.69
N ALA A 581 10.07 27.82 -3.38
CA ALA A 581 9.25 26.75 -3.99
C ALA A 581 7.76 27.02 -3.79
N ASP A 582 7.37 27.47 -2.60
CA ASP A 582 5.99 27.81 -2.24
C ASP A 582 5.44 29.00 -3.04
N GLU A 583 6.27 29.99 -3.37
CA GLU A 583 5.84 31.13 -4.17
C GLU A 583 5.60 30.75 -5.63
N VAL A 584 6.49 29.94 -6.21
CA VAL A 584 6.32 29.38 -7.55
C VAL A 584 5.06 28.53 -7.63
N HIS A 585 4.87 27.63 -6.65
CA HIS A 585 3.68 26.80 -6.56
C HIS A 585 2.40 27.65 -6.40
N ARG A 586 2.43 28.67 -5.54
CA ARG A 586 1.30 29.59 -5.33
C ARG A 586 0.95 30.34 -6.62
N ALA A 587 1.95 30.80 -7.38
CA ALA A 587 1.73 31.47 -8.67
C ALA A 587 1.03 30.56 -9.69
N LEU A 588 1.45 29.31 -9.79
CA LEU A 588 0.84 28.32 -10.69
C LEU A 588 -0.56 27.89 -10.23
N ARG A 589 -0.75 27.69 -8.93
CA ARG A 589 -2.02 27.28 -8.34
C ARG A 589 -3.08 28.38 -8.41
N SER A 590 -2.69 29.65 -8.26
CA SER A 590 -3.64 30.78 -8.35
C SER A 590 -4.36 30.85 -9.69
N GLU A 591 -3.72 30.36 -10.75
CA GLU A 591 -4.29 30.30 -12.10
C GLU A 591 -4.86 28.91 -12.43
N SER A 592 -5.01 28.01 -11.45
CA SER A 592 -5.54 26.64 -11.60
C SER A 592 -4.77 25.76 -12.61
N LEU A 593 -3.49 26.06 -12.83
CA LEU A 593 -2.63 25.29 -13.74
C LEU A 593 -2.10 24.00 -13.12
N VAL A 594 -1.91 24.00 -11.80
CA VAL A 594 -1.41 22.87 -11.02
C VAL A 594 -2.27 22.60 -9.80
N GLN A 595 -2.21 21.37 -9.31
CA GLN A 595 -2.79 20.95 -8.05
C GLN A 595 -1.68 20.37 -7.19
N ARG A 596 -1.64 20.68 -5.88
CA ARG A 596 -0.72 20.04 -4.94
C ARG A 596 -1.25 18.65 -4.61
N ASP A 597 -0.38 17.67 -4.65
CA ASP A 597 -0.68 16.28 -4.31
C ASP A 597 -0.27 15.97 -2.86
N GLU A 598 -0.57 14.75 -2.41
CA GLU A 598 -0.02 14.22 -1.18
C GLU A 598 1.48 13.92 -1.33
N PRO A 599 2.28 14.02 -0.26
CA PRO A 599 3.71 13.70 -0.29
C PRO A 599 3.99 12.31 -0.84
N LEU A 600 5.13 12.13 -1.52
CA LEU A 600 5.56 10.85 -2.10
C LEU A 600 5.73 9.76 -1.04
N CYS A 601 6.18 10.13 0.14
CA CYS A 601 6.48 9.18 1.21
C CYS A 601 5.99 9.70 2.57
N THR A 602 5.34 8.82 3.34
CA THR A 602 4.89 9.14 4.70
C THR A 602 5.89 8.70 5.78
N HIS A 603 6.90 7.88 5.41
CA HIS A 603 7.90 7.34 6.33
C HIS A 603 9.28 7.35 5.65
N PRO A 604 10.13 8.28 6.06
CA PRO A 604 11.46 8.44 5.48
C PRO A 604 12.45 7.31 5.79
N PRO A 605 13.33 6.98 4.85
CA PRO A 605 14.52 6.20 5.17
C PRO A 605 15.39 6.97 6.19
N GLN A 606 15.98 6.25 7.15
CA GLN A 606 16.74 6.84 8.26
C GLN A 606 18.02 7.61 7.83
N GLU A 607 18.39 7.58 6.55
CA GLU A 607 19.66 8.12 6.04
C GLU A 607 19.57 9.56 5.49
N TRP A 608 18.35 10.08 5.26
CA TRP A 608 18.15 11.47 4.82
C TRP A 608 17.95 12.40 6.01
N SER A 609 18.47 13.64 5.96
CA SER A 609 18.13 14.63 6.97
C SER A 609 16.64 14.99 6.86
N ALA A 610 15.93 15.14 7.97
CA ALA A 610 14.50 15.43 8.00
C ALA A 610 14.11 16.67 7.16
N ALA A 611 14.97 17.69 7.09
CA ALA A 611 14.73 18.89 6.30
C ALA A 611 14.82 18.65 4.77
N HIS A 612 15.74 17.77 4.31
CA HIS A 612 15.83 17.43 2.89
C HIS A 612 14.64 16.63 2.41
N GLN A 613 14.02 15.89 3.28
CA GLN A 613 13.00 14.92 2.95
C GLN A 613 11.64 15.55 2.73
N GLU A 614 11.21 16.48 3.59
CA GLU A 614 9.94 17.19 3.40
C GLU A 614 9.90 17.93 2.05
N GLU A 615 11.07 18.37 1.55
CA GLU A 615 11.17 19.09 0.28
C GLU A 615 11.22 18.14 -0.94
N ILE A 616 11.84 16.96 -0.80
CA ILE A 616 11.86 15.94 -1.87
C ILE A 616 10.47 15.36 -2.10
N ASP A 617 9.69 15.20 -1.02
CA ASP A 617 8.37 14.60 -1.04
C ASP A 617 7.26 15.54 -1.58
N ASP A 618 7.49 16.85 -1.67
CA ASP A 618 6.48 17.79 -2.17
C ASP A 618 6.22 17.59 -3.68
N THR A 619 4.96 17.36 -4.02
CA THR A 619 4.57 17.03 -5.39
C THR A 619 3.36 17.81 -5.88
N ILE A 620 3.29 17.98 -7.20
CA ILE A 620 2.17 18.59 -7.90
C ILE A 620 1.69 17.73 -9.06
N SER A 621 0.42 17.92 -9.43
CA SER A 621 -0.14 17.37 -10.66
C SER A 621 -0.46 18.50 -11.64
N VAL A 622 -0.25 18.21 -12.93
CA VAL A 622 -0.58 19.08 -14.06
C VAL A 622 -1.56 18.37 -14.97
N ASN A 623 -2.68 19.00 -15.30
CA ASN A 623 -3.63 18.37 -16.21
C ASN A 623 -3.01 18.11 -17.59
N GLU A 624 -3.24 16.92 -18.16
CA GLU A 624 -2.66 16.49 -19.43
C GLU A 624 -2.92 17.48 -20.60
N ILE A 625 -4.11 18.09 -20.67
CA ILE A 625 -4.39 19.06 -21.72
C ILE A 625 -3.58 20.36 -21.52
N VAL A 626 -3.32 20.76 -20.27
CA VAL A 626 -2.42 21.88 -19.97
C VAL A 626 -1.01 21.53 -20.45
N GLN A 627 -0.52 20.34 -20.16
CA GLN A 627 0.78 19.86 -20.66
C GLN A 627 0.83 19.86 -22.19
N GLN A 628 -0.20 19.35 -22.88
CA GLN A 628 -0.25 19.33 -24.34
C GLN A 628 -0.21 20.74 -24.95
N VAL A 629 -0.98 21.67 -24.37
CA VAL A 629 -0.98 23.09 -24.84
C VAL A 629 0.38 23.73 -24.61
N VAL A 630 1.00 23.50 -23.44
CA VAL A 630 2.33 24.03 -23.12
C VAL A 630 3.39 23.48 -24.09
N ARG A 631 3.39 22.15 -24.34
CA ARG A 631 4.28 21.51 -25.31
C ARG A 631 4.11 22.15 -26.71
N GLY A 632 2.87 22.28 -27.17
CA GLY A 632 2.58 22.90 -28.48
C GLY A 632 2.99 24.36 -28.58
N LEU A 633 3.05 25.12 -27.51
CA LEU A 633 3.61 26.46 -27.46
C LEU A 633 5.14 26.47 -27.57
N GLN A 634 5.80 25.55 -26.85
CA GLN A 634 7.26 25.43 -26.80
C GLN A 634 7.84 24.90 -28.11
N GLU A 635 7.17 23.95 -28.77
CA GLU A 635 7.58 23.44 -30.08
C GLU A 635 7.73 24.57 -31.12
N ARG A 636 6.97 25.65 -30.97
CA ARG A 636 7.04 26.80 -31.87
C ARG A 636 8.11 27.81 -31.52
N SER A 637 8.43 27.95 -30.23
CA SER A 637 9.48 28.87 -29.77
C SER A 637 10.89 28.34 -30.04
N GLY A 638 11.08 27.04 -30.24
CA GLY A 638 12.37 26.39 -30.42
C GLY A 638 13.20 26.23 -29.15
N ASP A 639 12.66 26.60 -27.98
CA ASP A 639 13.38 26.60 -26.69
C ASP A 639 13.41 25.23 -25.99
N MET A 640 12.92 24.18 -26.64
CA MET A 640 12.73 22.88 -25.98
C MET A 640 14.01 22.11 -25.70
N GLY A 641 14.91 22.00 -26.63
CA GLY A 641 16.08 21.14 -26.54
C GLY A 641 16.93 21.40 -25.29
N PRO A 642 17.34 22.65 -25.04
CA PRO A 642 18.15 22.96 -23.85
C PRO A 642 17.43 22.66 -22.54
N ARG A 643 16.12 22.95 -22.44
CA ARG A 643 15.33 22.71 -21.21
C ARG A 643 15.15 21.22 -20.94
N LEU A 644 14.86 20.43 -21.96
CA LEU A 644 14.76 18.99 -21.83
C LEU A 644 16.11 18.34 -21.47
N SER A 645 17.20 18.82 -22.03
CA SER A 645 18.55 18.35 -21.66
C SER A 645 18.88 18.66 -20.20
N GLN A 646 18.50 19.84 -19.72
CA GLN A 646 18.69 20.21 -18.33
C GLN A 646 17.78 19.40 -17.39
N ALA A 647 16.52 19.18 -17.78
CA ALA A 647 15.62 18.30 -17.04
C ALA A 647 16.15 16.86 -16.98
N ALA A 648 16.71 16.35 -18.08
CA ALA A 648 17.34 15.04 -18.15
C ALA A 648 18.56 14.94 -17.22
N LEU A 649 19.39 15.97 -17.16
CA LEU A 649 20.53 16.05 -16.25
C LEU A 649 20.08 15.93 -14.78
N HIS A 650 19.11 16.71 -14.36
CA HIS A 650 18.62 16.63 -12.98
C HIS A 650 17.88 15.32 -12.68
N ALA A 651 17.10 14.81 -13.62
CA ALA A 651 16.41 13.53 -13.48
C ALA A 651 17.39 12.36 -13.30
N GLN A 652 18.51 12.35 -14.03
CA GLN A 652 19.54 11.32 -13.85
C GLN A 652 20.28 11.43 -12.52
N ILE A 653 20.51 12.64 -12.01
CA ILE A 653 21.10 12.84 -10.68
C ILE A 653 20.18 12.24 -9.61
N TRP A 654 18.89 12.51 -9.69
CA TRP A 654 17.89 11.94 -8.77
C TRP A 654 17.88 10.41 -8.86
N LEU A 655 17.83 9.84 -10.05
CA LEU A 655 17.90 8.38 -10.23
C LEU A 655 19.18 7.80 -9.61
N THR A 656 20.32 8.38 -9.91
CA THR A 656 21.62 7.90 -9.41
C THR A 656 21.68 7.96 -7.89
N ALA A 657 21.25 9.09 -7.31
CA ALA A 657 21.21 9.26 -5.85
C ALA A 657 20.33 8.23 -5.16
N PHE A 658 19.10 7.97 -5.67
CA PHE A 658 18.21 6.97 -5.09
C PHE A 658 18.73 5.54 -5.25
N ILE A 659 19.44 5.23 -6.34
CA ILE A 659 20.12 3.94 -6.53
C ILE A 659 21.25 3.77 -5.50
N GLU A 660 22.12 4.79 -5.35
CA GLU A 660 23.27 4.74 -4.44
C GLU A 660 22.87 4.63 -2.97
N HIS A 661 21.75 5.27 -2.59
CA HIS A 661 21.20 5.20 -1.23
C HIS A 661 20.22 4.04 -1.01
N ALA A 662 20.03 3.18 -2.01
CA ALA A 662 19.06 2.08 -1.98
C ALA A 662 17.62 2.52 -1.63
N ASP A 663 17.25 3.74 -2.01
CA ASP A 663 15.91 4.31 -1.80
C ASP A 663 14.96 3.89 -2.92
N GLU A 664 14.42 2.69 -2.81
CA GLU A 664 13.52 2.14 -3.82
C GLU A 664 12.19 2.91 -3.89
N THR A 665 11.73 3.47 -2.78
CA THR A 665 10.44 4.18 -2.73
C THR A 665 10.49 5.44 -3.61
N HIS A 666 11.46 6.29 -3.42
CA HIS A 666 11.62 7.50 -4.23
C HIS A 666 12.06 7.18 -5.67
N LEU A 667 12.89 6.15 -5.86
CA LEU A 667 13.25 5.68 -7.19
C LEU A 667 12.01 5.32 -8.02
N LEU A 668 11.08 4.56 -7.44
CA LEU A 668 9.85 4.15 -8.11
C LEU A 668 8.90 5.32 -8.35
N ALA A 669 8.85 6.28 -7.44
CA ALA A 669 8.02 7.46 -7.59
C ALA A 669 8.51 8.40 -8.71
N VAL A 670 9.84 8.53 -8.88
CA VAL A 670 10.44 9.38 -9.91
C VAL A 670 10.50 8.70 -11.29
N LEU A 671 10.56 7.38 -11.31
CA LEU A 671 10.71 6.60 -12.55
C LEU A 671 9.70 6.96 -13.66
N PRO A 672 8.37 7.15 -13.40
CA PRO A 672 7.42 7.53 -14.44
C PRO A 672 7.75 8.89 -15.11
N HIS A 673 8.28 9.85 -14.35
CA HIS A 673 8.66 11.16 -14.86
C HIS A 673 9.87 11.05 -15.77
N VAL A 674 10.84 10.25 -15.39
CA VAL A 674 12.05 9.98 -16.18
C VAL A 674 11.70 9.26 -17.48
N GLN A 675 10.80 8.27 -17.41
CA GLN A 675 10.31 7.57 -18.60
C GLN A 675 9.59 8.52 -19.56
N SER A 676 8.66 9.34 -19.05
CA SER A 676 7.94 10.32 -19.85
C SER A 676 8.90 11.31 -20.53
N LEU A 677 9.88 11.80 -19.77
CA LEU A 677 10.91 12.71 -20.30
C LEU A 677 11.73 12.06 -21.42
N ALA A 678 12.19 10.83 -21.23
CA ALA A 678 12.96 10.07 -22.21
C ALA A 678 12.13 9.79 -23.49
N GLU A 679 10.87 9.40 -23.36
CA GLU A 679 9.96 9.19 -24.48
C GLU A 679 9.73 10.47 -25.29
N HIS A 680 9.51 11.59 -24.62
CA HIS A 680 9.33 12.88 -25.31
C HIS A 680 10.61 13.31 -26.01
N ALA A 681 11.77 13.13 -25.38
CA ALA A 681 13.07 13.41 -26.02
C ALA A 681 13.28 12.55 -27.27
N GLY A 682 12.91 11.26 -27.22
CA GLY A 682 12.96 10.36 -28.37
C GLY A 682 12.02 10.79 -29.52
N ARG A 683 10.77 11.15 -29.22
CA ARG A 683 9.80 11.64 -30.21
C ARG A 683 10.25 12.91 -30.92
N LEU A 684 10.96 13.77 -30.20
CA LEU A 684 11.44 15.04 -30.72
C LEU A 684 12.83 14.94 -31.38
N ASN A 685 13.39 13.73 -31.48
CA ASN A 685 14.74 13.45 -31.96
C ASN A 685 15.79 14.39 -31.32
N LEU A 686 15.64 14.70 -30.06
CA LEU A 686 16.58 15.53 -29.33
C LEU A 686 17.84 14.74 -29.03
N SER A 687 18.95 15.32 -29.39
CA SER A 687 20.28 14.73 -29.26
C SER A 687 21.12 15.53 -28.27
N SER A 688 21.17 15.07 -27.02
CA SER A 688 22.12 15.59 -26.02
C SER A 688 22.72 14.45 -25.21
N ASP A 689 23.88 14.71 -24.61
CA ASP A 689 24.57 13.74 -23.77
C ASP A 689 23.72 13.36 -22.53
N ASP A 690 22.99 14.33 -22.00
CA ASP A 690 22.14 14.12 -20.81
C ASP A 690 20.96 13.19 -21.11
N ILE A 691 20.38 13.31 -22.30
CA ILE A 691 19.30 12.41 -22.74
C ILE A 691 19.84 10.98 -22.97
N ALA A 692 21.03 10.87 -23.54
CA ALA A 692 21.66 9.56 -23.71
C ALA A 692 21.95 8.89 -22.36
N LEU A 693 22.56 9.62 -21.43
CA LEU A 693 22.81 9.13 -20.07
C LEU A 693 21.50 8.78 -19.31
N LEU A 694 20.42 9.51 -19.58
CA LEU A 694 19.11 9.20 -19.01
C LEU A 694 18.61 7.83 -19.49
N TRP A 695 18.74 7.52 -20.79
CA TRP A 695 18.43 6.19 -21.33
C TRP A 695 19.32 5.11 -20.71
N GLY A 696 20.62 5.37 -20.53
CA GLY A 696 21.54 4.44 -19.87
C GLY A 696 21.17 4.15 -18.43
N ASN A 697 20.84 5.17 -17.66
CA ASN A 697 20.39 5.01 -16.27
C ASN A 697 19.08 4.26 -16.17
N LEU A 698 18.12 4.56 -17.06
CA LEU A 698 16.88 3.77 -17.17
C LEU A 698 17.17 2.30 -17.48
N GLY A 699 18.08 2.05 -18.44
CA GLY A 699 18.53 0.70 -18.76
C GLY A 699 19.11 -0.02 -17.54
N GLY A 700 19.91 0.68 -16.73
CA GLY A 700 20.45 0.17 -15.47
C GLY A 700 19.36 -0.18 -14.44
N VAL A 701 18.35 0.70 -14.26
CA VAL A 701 17.22 0.46 -13.38
C VAL A 701 16.42 -0.77 -13.84
N TYR A 702 16.08 -0.86 -15.13
CA TYR A 702 15.38 -2.01 -15.66
C TYR A 702 16.17 -3.32 -15.52
N TYR A 703 17.48 -3.25 -15.80
CA TYR A 703 18.37 -4.41 -15.61
C TYR A 703 18.34 -4.90 -14.16
N ALA A 704 18.49 -3.99 -13.21
CA ALA A 704 18.45 -4.30 -11.78
C ALA A 704 17.13 -4.93 -11.33
N ARG A 705 16.04 -4.54 -11.98
CA ARG A 705 14.69 -5.07 -11.72
C ARG A 705 14.38 -6.37 -12.47
N GLY A 706 15.34 -6.88 -13.27
CA GLY A 706 15.15 -8.06 -14.10
C GLY A 706 14.21 -7.83 -15.31
N GLU A 707 13.90 -6.60 -15.64
CA GLU A 707 13.11 -6.20 -16.81
C GLU A 707 14.03 -6.11 -18.04
N TYR A 708 14.58 -7.26 -18.45
CA TYR A 708 15.68 -7.32 -19.40
C TYR A 708 15.34 -6.75 -20.79
N GLU A 709 14.11 -6.98 -21.28
CA GLU A 709 13.65 -6.42 -22.54
C GLU A 709 13.58 -4.89 -22.51
N ALA A 710 13.06 -4.30 -21.43
CA ALA A 710 13.03 -2.85 -21.24
C ALA A 710 14.45 -2.28 -21.11
N ALA A 711 15.33 -2.96 -20.36
CA ALA A 711 16.74 -2.61 -20.22
C ALA A 711 17.45 -2.59 -21.57
N ARG A 712 17.27 -3.62 -22.36
CA ARG A 712 17.84 -3.72 -23.70
C ARG A 712 17.36 -2.58 -24.60
N ASN A 713 16.07 -2.33 -24.65
CA ASN A 713 15.51 -1.25 -25.48
C ASN A 713 16.09 0.12 -25.09
N ALA A 714 16.26 0.37 -23.80
CA ALA A 714 16.86 1.60 -23.28
C ALA A 714 18.35 1.70 -23.68
N PHE A 715 19.14 0.64 -23.49
CA PHE A 715 20.57 0.63 -23.88
C PHE A 715 20.74 0.69 -25.41
N GLU A 716 19.86 0.07 -26.19
CA GLU A 716 19.87 0.20 -27.66
C GLU A 716 19.55 1.63 -28.11
N ALA A 717 18.62 2.33 -27.44
CA ALA A 717 18.32 3.73 -27.71
C ALA A 717 19.53 4.64 -27.41
N GLU A 718 20.19 4.43 -26.29
CA GLU A 718 21.43 5.12 -25.93
C GLU A 718 22.55 4.83 -26.95
N LEU A 719 22.74 3.57 -27.32
CA LEU A 719 23.75 3.17 -28.31
C LEU A 719 23.48 3.80 -29.66
N ALA A 720 22.23 3.79 -30.11
CA ALA A 720 21.84 4.43 -31.40
C ALA A 720 22.19 5.92 -31.41
N TYR A 721 21.95 6.62 -30.31
CA TYR A 721 22.35 8.01 -30.14
C TYR A 721 23.88 8.19 -30.23
N ILE A 722 24.63 7.38 -29.47
CA ILE A 722 26.11 7.47 -29.44
C ILE A 722 26.72 7.26 -30.81
N LEU A 723 26.16 6.33 -31.60
CA LEU A 723 26.69 6.04 -32.93
C LEU A 723 26.35 7.11 -33.96
N GLN A 724 25.33 7.95 -33.72
CA GLN A 724 24.96 9.07 -34.63
C GLN A 724 25.69 10.37 -34.31
N ARG A 725 26.40 10.45 -33.20
CA ARG A 725 27.14 11.67 -32.79
C ARG A 725 28.26 12.03 -33.76
N ASN A 726 28.44 13.32 -33.96
CA ASN A 726 29.60 13.84 -34.68
C ASN A 726 30.94 13.66 -33.92
N ALA A 727 30.86 13.60 -32.57
CA ALA A 727 32.01 13.38 -31.69
C ALA A 727 31.92 11.95 -31.07
N PRO A 728 32.95 11.12 -31.26
CA PRO A 728 33.00 9.76 -30.71
C PRO A 728 32.89 9.77 -29.17
N ALA A 729 32.11 8.86 -28.62
CA ALA A 729 32.00 8.63 -27.18
C ALA A 729 32.41 7.18 -26.81
N PRO A 730 33.69 6.81 -27.00
CA PRO A 730 34.09 5.42 -26.94
C PRO A 730 33.99 4.80 -25.56
N VAL A 731 34.01 5.58 -24.48
CA VAL A 731 33.80 5.09 -23.10
C VAL A 731 32.35 4.70 -22.87
N LEU A 732 31.42 5.53 -23.33
CA LEU A 732 29.98 5.20 -23.23
C LEU A 732 29.66 3.99 -24.12
N GLU A 733 30.13 3.98 -25.38
CA GLU A 733 29.97 2.82 -26.26
C GLU A 733 30.50 1.53 -25.62
N LEU A 734 31.67 1.58 -24.98
CA LEU A 734 32.25 0.45 -24.28
C LEU A 734 31.32 -0.10 -23.19
N LYS A 735 30.82 0.77 -22.31
CA LYS A 735 29.95 0.38 -21.20
C LYS A 735 28.64 -0.23 -21.69
N ILE A 736 27.97 0.44 -22.61
CA ILE A 736 26.65 -0.01 -23.11
C ILE A 736 26.76 -1.35 -23.83
N ARG A 737 27.79 -1.54 -24.66
CA ARG A 737 27.99 -2.82 -25.34
C ARG A 737 28.32 -3.95 -24.37
N GLY A 738 29.02 -3.65 -23.26
CA GLY A 738 29.20 -4.59 -22.17
C GLY A 738 27.86 -5.02 -21.54
N SER A 739 26.99 -4.06 -21.24
CA SER A 739 25.64 -4.32 -20.69
C SER A 739 24.75 -5.07 -21.68
N LEU A 740 24.79 -4.73 -22.97
CA LEU A 740 24.02 -5.46 -23.99
C LEU A 740 24.52 -6.89 -24.19
N ALA A 741 25.82 -7.14 -24.07
CA ALA A 741 26.37 -8.49 -24.09
C ALA A 741 25.87 -9.33 -22.92
N GLU A 742 25.82 -8.76 -21.73
CA GLU A 742 25.30 -9.43 -20.53
C GLU A 742 23.79 -9.71 -20.67
N LEU A 743 23.02 -8.76 -21.18
CA LEU A 743 21.59 -8.95 -21.47
C LEU A 743 21.35 -10.06 -22.50
N ALA A 744 22.17 -10.13 -23.57
CA ALA A 744 22.08 -11.20 -24.57
C ALA A 744 22.27 -12.58 -23.93
N ARG A 745 23.16 -12.69 -22.95
CA ARG A 745 23.36 -13.91 -22.15
C ARG A 745 22.16 -14.23 -21.28
N LEU A 746 21.61 -13.25 -20.55
CA LEU A 746 20.49 -13.42 -19.62
C LEU A 746 19.18 -13.75 -20.33
N GLU A 747 18.89 -13.08 -21.43
CA GLU A 747 17.74 -13.35 -22.32
C GLU A 747 17.88 -14.65 -23.12
N LYS A 748 19.00 -15.36 -23.01
CA LYS A 748 19.31 -16.58 -23.77
C LYS A 748 19.23 -16.37 -25.28
N ARG A 749 19.66 -15.19 -25.76
CA ARG A 749 19.74 -14.86 -27.17
C ARG A 749 20.85 -15.65 -27.89
N SER A 750 21.02 -15.37 -29.19
CA SER A 750 22.04 -16.07 -29.98
C SER A 750 23.45 -15.77 -29.49
N VAL A 751 24.35 -16.74 -29.56
CA VAL A 751 25.80 -16.55 -29.29
C VAL A 751 26.39 -15.47 -30.21
N GLU A 752 25.84 -15.30 -31.39
CA GLU A 752 26.27 -14.30 -32.39
C GLU A 752 26.00 -12.88 -31.88
N ASP A 753 24.87 -12.60 -31.24
CA ASP A 753 24.57 -11.30 -30.64
C ASP A 753 25.59 -10.96 -29.53
N LEU A 754 25.85 -11.91 -28.64
CA LEU A 754 26.84 -11.81 -27.58
C LEU A 754 28.23 -11.48 -28.14
N VAL A 755 28.70 -12.28 -29.11
CA VAL A 755 30.00 -12.16 -29.74
C VAL A 755 30.14 -10.83 -30.48
N THR A 756 29.07 -10.37 -31.15
CA THR A 756 29.05 -9.07 -31.86
C THR A 756 29.34 -7.91 -30.92
N HIS A 757 28.65 -7.85 -29.76
CA HIS A 757 28.91 -6.80 -28.80
C HIS A 757 30.29 -6.92 -28.17
N LEU A 758 30.74 -8.12 -27.80
CA LEU A 758 32.02 -8.33 -27.14
C LEU A 758 33.23 -8.09 -28.05
N ASN A 759 33.15 -8.42 -29.36
CA ASN A 759 34.20 -8.05 -30.29
C ASN A 759 34.42 -6.53 -30.34
N ARG A 760 33.32 -5.75 -30.30
CA ARG A 760 33.44 -4.29 -30.27
C ARG A 760 33.96 -3.78 -28.93
N VAL A 761 33.52 -4.38 -27.82
CA VAL A 761 34.06 -4.11 -26.47
C VAL A 761 35.59 -4.29 -26.46
N ARG A 762 36.10 -5.39 -27.01
CA ARG A 762 37.53 -5.67 -27.09
C ARG A 762 38.30 -4.56 -27.82
N VAL A 763 37.81 -4.17 -29.01
CA VAL A 763 38.47 -3.11 -29.79
C VAL A 763 38.52 -1.78 -29.05
N LEU A 764 37.41 -1.40 -28.41
CA LEU A 764 37.30 -0.19 -27.62
C LEU A 764 38.16 -0.26 -26.36
N ALA A 765 38.23 -1.41 -25.70
CA ALA A 765 39.07 -1.64 -24.53
C ALA A 765 40.55 -1.48 -24.84
N GLU A 766 41.04 -2.04 -25.98
CA GLU A 766 42.42 -1.83 -26.45
C GLU A 766 42.74 -0.36 -26.71
N GLN A 767 41.83 0.38 -27.30
CA GLN A 767 41.98 1.81 -27.59
C GLN A 767 42.01 2.66 -26.32
N LEU A 768 41.25 2.31 -25.30
CA LEU A 768 41.03 3.10 -24.09
C LEU A 768 41.93 2.71 -22.91
N ARG A 769 42.59 1.53 -22.93
CA ARG A 769 43.33 0.98 -21.79
C ARG A 769 44.39 1.91 -21.15
N HIS A 770 44.96 2.84 -21.92
CA HIS A 770 45.94 3.79 -21.40
C HIS A 770 45.33 5.13 -20.97
N SER A 771 44.25 5.55 -21.58
CA SER A 771 43.59 6.84 -21.30
C SER A 771 42.46 6.73 -20.24
N ARG A 772 41.80 5.59 -20.17
CA ARG A 772 40.68 5.30 -19.26
C ARG A 772 40.79 3.92 -18.64
N PRO A 773 41.88 3.63 -17.92
CA PRO A 773 42.17 2.28 -17.44
C PRO A 773 41.14 1.73 -16.45
N ARG A 774 40.52 2.59 -15.64
CA ARG A 774 39.49 2.16 -14.63
C ARG A 774 38.22 1.66 -15.30
N GLU A 775 37.70 2.44 -16.21
CA GLU A 775 36.46 2.11 -16.93
C GLU A 775 36.63 0.84 -17.78
N VAL A 776 37.83 0.68 -18.38
CA VAL A 776 38.15 -0.53 -19.16
C VAL A 776 38.25 -1.75 -18.26
N ALA A 777 38.86 -1.64 -17.09
CA ALA A 777 39.05 -2.78 -16.17
C ALA A 777 37.71 -3.39 -15.75
N ASP A 778 36.74 -2.57 -15.41
CA ASP A 778 35.41 -3.02 -14.97
C ASP A 778 34.65 -3.73 -16.09
N VAL A 779 34.65 -3.15 -17.30
CA VAL A 779 33.95 -3.75 -18.45
C VAL A 779 34.66 -5.04 -18.92
N VAL A 780 35.97 -5.09 -18.88
CA VAL A 780 36.73 -6.31 -19.24
C VAL A 780 36.47 -7.45 -18.25
N ALA A 781 36.43 -7.15 -16.96
CA ALA A 781 36.11 -8.15 -15.93
C ALA A 781 34.70 -8.70 -16.10
N ASN A 782 33.70 -7.82 -16.35
CA ASN A 782 32.33 -8.24 -16.63
C ASN A 782 32.24 -9.06 -17.93
N ALA A 783 32.90 -8.66 -19.00
CA ALA A 783 32.91 -9.39 -20.26
C ALA A 783 33.52 -10.80 -20.12
N LEU A 784 34.56 -10.97 -19.32
CA LEU A 784 35.12 -12.28 -19.03
C LEU A 784 34.17 -13.16 -18.26
N THR A 785 33.52 -12.63 -17.26
CA THR A 785 32.48 -13.34 -16.50
C THR A 785 31.36 -13.79 -17.43
N THR A 786 30.82 -12.89 -18.23
CA THR A 786 29.77 -13.17 -19.23
C THR A 786 30.18 -14.29 -20.22
N LEU A 787 31.40 -14.24 -20.74
CA LEU A 787 31.94 -15.27 -21.65
C LEU A 787 32.09 -16.63 -20.98
N ARG A 788 32.63 -16.67 -19.77
CA ARG A 788 32.86 -17.93 -19.01
C ARG A 788 31.52 -18.59 -18.64
N GLU A 789 30.54 -17.83 -18.23
CA GLU A 789 29.20 -18.34 -17.96
C GLU A 789 28.46 -18.81 -19.23
N ALA A 790 28.74 -18.17 -20.37
CA ALA A 790 28.22 -18.63 -21.65
C ALA A 790 28.80 -19.97 -22.11
N THR A 791 30.07 -20.30 -21.76
CA THR A 791 30.70 -21.56 -22.11
C THR A 791 30.12 -22.76 -21.38
N HIS A 792 29.60 -22.59 -20.17
CA HIS A 792 28.91 -23.68 -19.44
C HIS A 792 27.61 -24.15 -20.11
N ARG A 793 27.02 -23.33 -21.00
CA ARG A 793 25.74 -23.62 -21.66
C ARG A 793 25.87 -24.06 -23.10
N HIS A 794 26.96 -23.71 -23.78
CA HIS A 794 27.15 -24.01 -25.19
C HIS A 794 28.47 -24.77 -25.39
N SER A 795 28.41 -25.92 -26.02
CA SER A 795 29.61 -26.67 -26.39
C SER A 795 30.55 -25.79 -27.24
N GLN A 796 31.75 -25.58 -26.73
CA GLN A 796 32.88 -24.81 -27.20
C GLN A 796 32.82 -24.30 -28.66
N GLY A 797 32.28 -23.12 -28.89
CA GLY A 797 32.47 -22.38 -30.13
C GLY A 797 33.87 -21.79 -30.15
N SER A 798 34.62 -22.01 -31.22
CA SER A 798 36.01 -21.51 -31.36
C SER A 798 36.17 -19.99 -31.12
N GLU A 799 35.13 -19.21 -31.38
CA GLU A 799 35.10 -17.76 -31.27
C GLU A 799 34.94 -17.27 -29.82
N VAL A 800 34.12 -17.93 -28.99
CA VAL A 800 34.00 -17.63 -27.57
C VAL A 800 35.31 -17.94 -26.84
N SER A 801 35.96 -19.09 -27.16
CA SER A 801 37.26 -19.47 -26.58
C SER A 801 38.37 -18.48 -26.95
N ARG A 802 38.35 -17.97 -28.20
CA ARG A 802 39.26 -16.90 -28.64
C ARG A 802 39.06 -15.63 -27.82
N LEU A 803 37.85 -15.17 -27.68
CA LEU A 803 37.53 -13.96 -26.91
C LEU A 803 37.94 -14.09 -25.44
N ILE A 804 37.75 -15.27 -24.83
CA ILE A 804 38.23 -15.48 -23.46
C ILE A 804 39.73 -15.28 -23.35
N THR A 805 40.50 -15.82 -24.30
CA THR A 805 41.97 -15.63 -24.31
C THR A 805 42.33 -14.15 -24.47
N GLU A 806 41.73 -13.48 -25.47
CA GLU A 806 42.00 -12.08 -25.75
C GLU A 806 41.60 -11.14 -24.58
N PHE A 807 40.46 -11.37 -23.94
CA PHE A 807 40.08 -10.59 -22.75
C PHE A 807 40.92 -10.91 -21.52
N THR A 808 41.42 -12.15 -21.36
CA THR A 808 42.36 -12.51 -20.29
C THR A 808 43.68 -11.77 -20.45
N GLU A 809 44.19 -11.64 -21.68
CA GLU A 809 45.39 -10.86 -21.99
C GLU A 809 45.17 -9.37 -21.72
N LEU A 810 44.03 -8.82 -22.11
CA LEU A 810 43.64 -7.44 -21.81
C LEU A 810 43.59 -7.17 -20.31
N GLN A 811 42.99 -8.06 -19.55
CA GLN A 811 42.89 -7.96 -18.09
C GLN A 811 44.25 -7.95 -17.43
N ALA A 812 45.19 -8.81 -17.91
CA ALA A 812 46.57 -8.88 -17.38
C ALA A 812 47.38 -7.59 -17.61
N THR A 813 47.00 -6.80 -18.61
CA THR A 813 47.67 -5.55 -18.99
C THR A 813 46.97 -4.28 -18.52
N THR A 814 45.81 -4.38 -17.90
CA THR A 814 44.98 -3.26 -17.42
C THR A 814 45.10 -3.12 -15.89
N PRO A 815 45.32 -1.92 -15.33
CA PRO A 815 45.27 -1.72 -13.88
C PRO A 815 43.95 -2.15 -13.29
N THR A 816 43.99 -2.91 -12.19
CA THR A 816 42.77 -3.40 -11.55
C THR A 816 42.12 -2.36 -10.66
N THR A 817 40.82 -2.12 -10.84
CA THR A 817 39.97 -1.39 -9.88
C THR A 817 39.56 -2.29 -8.71
N PRO A 818 39.09 -1.75 -7.57
CA PRO A 818 38.53 -2.56 -6.51
C PRO A 818 37.37 -3.46 -7.00
N GLY A 819 36.48 -2.90 -7.85
CA GLY A 819 35.36 -3.65 -8.43
C GLY A 819 35.83 -4.75 -9.40
N ALA A 820 36.75 -4.46 -10.32
CA ALA A 820 37.30 -5.45 -11.24
C ALA A 820 38.11 -6.53 -10.52
N ARG A 821 38.81 -6.19 -9.46
CA ARG A 821 39.50 -7.15 -8.60
C ARG A 821 38.50 -8.07 -7.90
N ALA A 822 37.43 -7.50 -7.32
CA ALA A 822 36.39 -8.27 -6.68
C ALA A 822 35.71 -9.26 -7.64
N LEU A 823 35.35 -8.82 -8.84
CA LEU A 823 34.76 -9.69 -9.86
C LEU A 823 35.68 -10.83 -10.28
N THR A 824 36.96 -10.53 -10.48
CA THR A 824 37.94 -11.56 -10.84
C THR A 824 38.15 -12.56 -9.75
N GLU A 825 38.23 -12.11 -8.52
CA GLU A 825 38.38 -12.96 -7.35
C GLU A 825 37.11 -13.75 -7.02
N LEU A 826 35.93 -13.16 -7.16
CA LEU A 826 34.66 -13.84 -7.04
C LEU A 826 34.54 -15.01 -8.03
N HIS A 827 34.95 -14.78 -9.28
CA HIS A 827 34.94 -15.84 -10.28
C HIS A 827 35.92 -16.96 -9.92
N ARG A 828 37.12 -16.62 -9.46
CA ARG A 828 38.12 -17.60 -9.03
C ARG A 828 37.63 -18.43 -7.84
N ILE A 829 37.00 -17.76 -6.86
CA ILE A 829 36.43 -18.43 -5.70
C ILE A 829 35.30 -19.40 -6.14
N ASN A 830 34.39 -18.93 -7.01
CA ASN A 830 33.33 -19.78 -7.56
C ASN A 830 33.88 -21.00 -8.32
N GLU A 831 34.95 -20.82 -9.11
CA GLU A 831 35.58 -21.93 -9.83
C GLU A 831 36.20 -22.95 -8.88
N VAL A 832 36.90 -22.50 -7.83
CA VAL A 832 37.45 -23.34 -6.79
C VAL A 832 36.35 -24.09 -6.03
N LEU A 833 35.30 -23.41 -5.62
CA LEU A 833 34.16 -24.03 -4.91
C LEU A 833 33.43 -25.05 -5.78
N SER A 834 33.38 -24.87 -7.10
CA SER A 834 32.70 -25.78 -8.03
C SER A 834 33.54 -27.02 -8.37
N GLN A 835 34.89 -26.93 -8.39
CA GLN A 835 35.75 -28.01 -8.85
C GLN A 835 36.23 -28.95 -7.72
N VAL A 836 36.34 -28.46 -6.50
CA VAL A 836 37.09 -29.22 -5.46
C VAL A 836 36.18 -29.88 -4.45
N GLY A 837 34.92 -29.51 -4.31
CA GLY A 837 34.00 -30.11 -3.30
C GLY A 837 34.49 -30.07 -1.85
N SER A 838 35.66 -29.47 -1.61
CA SER A 838 36.28 -29.28 -0.29
C SER A 838 36.87 -27.88 -0.22
N PRO A 839 36.47 -27.08 0.77
CA PRO A 839 36.88 -25.70 0.86
C PRO A 839 38.33 -25.59 1.25
N ASP A 840 39.11 -24.91 0.41
CA ASP A 840 40.40 -24.39 0.79
C ASP A 840 40.19 -23.16 1.67
N GLY A 841 40.80 -23.09 2.85
CA GLY A 841 40.74 -21.94 3.76
C GLY A 841 41.14 -20.60 3.11
N HIS A 842 41.79 -20.65 1.96
CA HIS A 842 42.18 -19.53 1.13
C HIS A 842 40.99 -18.75 0.56
N ALA A 843 39.91 -19.41 0.16
CA ALA A 843 38.68 -18.74 -0.33
C ALA A 843 38.01 -17.88 0.78
N GLU A 844 38.00 -18.39 2.01
CA GLU A 844 37.48 -17.65 3.16
C GLU A 844 38.32 -16.39 3.44
N GLU A 845 39.65 -16.53 3.47
CA GLU A 845 40.55 -15.41 3.73
C GLU A 845 40.37 -14.31 2.69
N GLN A 846 40.22 -14.67 1.43
CA GLN A 846 39.97 -13.71 0.35
C GLN A 846 38.62 -13.02 0.46
N CYS A 847 37.55 -13.74 0.77
CA CYS A 847 36.24 -13.14 1.01
C CYS A 847 36.30 -12.13 2.16
N ARG A 848 36.95 -12.48 3.28
CA ARG A 848 37.09 -11.56 4.42
C ARG A 848 37.95 -10.35 4.07
N ALA A 849 39.00 -10.50 3.28
CA ALA A 849 39.83 -9.38 2.82
C ALA A 849 39.05 -8.43 1.90
N LEU A 850 38.25 -8.94 1.00
CA LEU A 850 37.36 -8.15 0.14
C LEU A 850 36.28 -7.40 0.92
N LEU A 851 35.63 -8.05 1.91
CA LEU A 851 34.63 -7.39 2.75
C LEU A 851 35.21 -6.29 3.65
N ALA A 852 36.49 -6.38 4.00
CA ALA A 852 37.20 -5.35 4.76
C ALA A 852 37.55 -4.11 3.92
N ASP A 853 37.50 -4.19 2.57
CA ASP A 853 37.74 -3.05 1.70
C ASP A 853 36.56 -2.10 1.70
N ALA A 854 36.73 -0.91 2.30
CA ALA A 854 35.65 0.11 2.37
C ALA A 854 35.21 0.62 0.99
N GLY A 855 36.08 0.53 -0.03
CA GLY A 855 35.76 0.93 -1.40
C GLY A 855 35.02 -0.13 -2.24
N LEU A 856 34.69 -1.30 -1.66
CA LEU A 856 33.97 -2.33 -2.36
C LEU A 856 32.51 -1.90 -2.56
N PRO A 857 31.97 -1.82 -3.80
CA PRO A 857 30.60 -1.47 -4.04
C PRO A 857 29.60 -2.46 -3.39
N LEU A 858 28.40 -1.98 -3.02
CA LEU A 858 27.42 -2.77 -2.27
C LEU A 858 27.00 -4.05 -3.00
N LEU A 859 26.87 -4.00 -4.33
CA LEU A 859 26.59 -5.17 -5.16
C LEU A 859 27.61 -6.29 -4.96
N GLN A 860 28.90 -5.95 -5.04
CA GLN A 860 29.98 -6.93 -4.82
C GLN A 860 30.03 -7.39 -3.35
N ARG A 861 29.70 -6.53 -2.39
CA ARG A 861 29.58 -6.95 -0.97
C ARG A 861 28.56 -8.04 -0.78
N VAL A 862 27.37 -7.92 -1.41
CA VAL A 862 26.33 -8.95 -1.40
C VAL A 862 26.88 -10.27 -1.93
N GLN A 863 27.56 -10.26 -3.07
CA GLN A 863 28.15 -11.44 -3.71
C GLN A 863 29.23 -12.08 -2.84
N VAL A 864 30.16 -11.28 -2.32
CA VAL A 864 31.26 -11.78 -1.47
C VAL A 864 30.74 -12.34 -0.15
N ALA A 865 29.76 -11.69 0.48
CA ALA A 865 29.14 -12.19 1.71
C ALA A 865 28.42 -13.53 1.49
N GLY A 866 27.76 -13.69 0.34
CA GLY A 866 27.17 -14.97 -0.05
C GLY A 866 28.21 -16.06 -0.17
N LEU A 867 29.30 -15.84 -0.91
CA LEU A 867 30.37 -16.83 -1.07
C LEU A 867 31.09 -17.14 0.25
N LEU A 868 31.24 -16.16 1.14
CA LEU A 868 31.79 -16.40 2.47
C LEU A 868 30.90 -17.36 3.26
N ALA A 869 29.57 -17.11 3.27
CA ALA A 869 28.62 -17.97 3.95
C ALA A 869 28.64 -19.41 3.36
N GLU A 870 28.73 -19.53 2.04
CA GLU A 870 28.85 -20.82 1.35
C GLU A 870 30.16 -21.55 1.70
N SER A 871 31.30 -20.86 1.67
CA SER A 871 32.59 -21.43 2.06
C SER A 871 32.59 -21.94 3.51
N LEU A 872 31.98 -21.18 4.43
CA LEU A 872 31.83 -21.58 5.83
C LEU A 872 30.88 -22.77 5.99
N ALA A 873 29.81 -22.85 5.20
CA ALA A 873 28.88 -23.97 5.21
C ALA A 873 29.55 -25.27 4.76
N PHE A 874 30.40 -25.23 3.74
CA PHE A 874 31.24 -26.38 3.32
C PHE A 874 32.24 -26.83 4.39
N GLN A 875 32.71 -25.90 5.23
CA GLN A 875 33.59 -26.21 6.39
C GLN A 875 32.80 -26.68 7.62
N GLU A 876 31.47 -26.74 7.53
CA GLU A 876 30.58 -27.09 8.64
C GLU A 876 30.67 -26.15 9.86
N ARG A 877 31.09 -24.91 9.66
CA ARG A 877 31.25 -23.88 10.71
C ARG A 877 29.92 -23.13 10.90
N TRP A 878 28.89 -23.79 11.34
CA TRP A 878 27.50 -23.33 11.32
C TRP A 878 27.23 -22.05 12.10
N THR A 879 27.90 -21.82 13.22
CA THR A 879 27.76 -20.55 13.97
C THR A 879 28.26 -19.35 13.17
N GLU A 880 29.32 -19.51 12.40
CA GLU A 880 29.86 -18.46 11.55
C GLU A 880 29.06 -18.33 10.26
N VAL A 881 28.47 -19.40 9.74
CA VAL A 881 27.50 -19.35 8.65
C VAL A 881 26.30 -18.46 9.03
N PHE A 882 25.77 -18.65 10.23
CA PHE A 882 24.64 -17.83 10.72
C PHE A 882 25.02 -16.34 10.72
N SER A 883 26.18 -16.00 11.31
CA SER A 883 26.64 -14.59 11.33
C SER A 883 26.88 -14.02 9.92
N ALA A 884 27.40 -14.82 8.99
CA ALA A 884 27.61 -14.40 7.61
C ALA A 884 26.27 -14.22 6.87
N LEU A 885 25.27 -15.04 7.15
CA LEU A 885 23.91 -14.90 6.60
C LEU A 885 23.18 -13.67 7.13
N GLU A 886 23.37 -13.32 8.41
CA GLU A 886 22.81 -12.07 8.95
C GLU A 886 23.39 -10.84 8.23
N GLN A 887 24.70 -10.84 7.99
CA GLN A 887 25.34 -9.77 7.19
C GLN A 887 24.85 -9.77 5.74
N LEU A 888 24.67 -10.94 5.15
CA LEU A 888 24.12 -11.09 3.80
C LEU A 888 22.70 -10.57 3.73
N GLU A 889 21.88 -10.83 4.74
CA GLU A 889 20.50 -10.32 4.84
C GLU A 889 20.50 -8.80 4.89
N ASP A 890 21.33 -8.19 5.75
CA ASP A 890 21.44 -6.73 5.86
C ASP A 890 21.85 -6.10 4.52
N TYR A 891 22.90 -6.63 3.86
CA TYR A 891 23.31 -6.15 2.55
C TYR A 891 22.23 -6.35 1.48
N THR A 892 21.51 -7.48 1.51
CA THR A 892 20.43 -7.78 0.56
C THR A 892 19.23 -6.85 0.75
N ARG A 893 18.93 -6.46 1.96
CA ARG A 893 17.91 -5.46 2.25
C ARG A 893 18.28 -4.06 1.75
N LYS A 894 19.55 -3.71 1.86
CA LYS A 894 20.08 -2.41 1.43
C LYS A 894 20.30 -2.30 -0.09
N SER A 895 20.44 -3.42 -0.78
CA SER A 895 20.70 -3.45 -2.22
C SER A 895 19.74 -4.35 -2.97
N PRO A 896 18.72 -3.80 -3.65
CA PRO A 896 17.90 -4.58 -4.57
C PRO A 896 18.73 -5.16 -5.76
N LEU A 897 19.86 -4.53 -6.08
CA LEU A 897 20.69 -4.89 -7.23
C LEU A 897 21.52 -6.19 -7.06
N GLY A 898 21.76 -6.64 -5.83
CA GLY A 898 22.57 -7.84 -5.56
C GLY A 898 21.78 -9.13 -5.41
N ARG A 899 20.47 -9.06 -5.39
CA ARG A 899 19.57 -10.17 -5.04
C ARG A 899 19.68 -11.37 -5.97
N GLN A 900 19.91 -11.15 -7.23
CA GLN A 900 20.00 -12.21 -8.24
C GLN A 900 21.22 -13.14 -8.05
N SER A 901 22.35 -12.59 -7.58
CA SER A 901 23.60 -13.34 -7.45
C SER A 901 23.63 -14.30 -6.25
N ILE A 902 22.75 -14.12 -5.27
CA ILE A 902 22.76 -14.94 -4.05
C ILE A 902 21.86 -16.18 -4.11
N ALA A 903 21.04 -16.32 -5.15
CA ALA A 903 20.12 -17.45 -5.27
C ALA A 903 20.85 -18.81 -5.23
N MET A 904 21.95 -18.95 -5.93
CA MET A 904 22.77 -20.18 -5.93
C MET A 904 23.43 -20.44 -4.58
N THR A 905 23.92 -19.38 -3.94
CA THR A 905 24.50 -19.47 -2.59
C THR A 905 23.45 -19.96 -1.58
N LEU A 906 22.25 -19.39 -1.61
CA LEU A 906 21.15 -19.83 -0.75
C LEU A 906 20.73 -21.27 -1.05
N HIS A 907 20.78 -21.70 -2.32
CA HIS A 907 20.57 -23.09 -2.72
C HIS A 907 21.55 -24.04 -2.01
N ASN A 908 22.85 -23.76 -2.09
CA ASN A 908 23.89 -24.65 -1.57
C ASN A 908 23.86 -24.69 -0.04
N ILE A 909 23.74 -23.54 0.61
CA ILE A 909 23.65 -23.44 2.06
C ILE A 909 22.34 -24.07 2.57
N GLY A 910 21.22 -23.81 1.90
CA GLY A 910 19.91 -24.35 2.25
C GLY A 910 19.85 -25.87 2.16
N LEU A 911 20.46 -26.47 1.14
CA LEU A 911 20.56 -27.93 1.03
C LEU A 911 21.42 -28.51 2.14
N ALA A 912 22.60 -27.98 2.37
CA ALA A 912 23.51 -28.46 3.39
C ALA A 912 22.92 -28.36 4.81
N ALA A 913 22.38 -27.19 5.17
CA ALA A 913 21.71 -26.95 6.45
C ALA A 913 20.42 -27.78 6.58
N GLY A 914 19.64 -27.91 5.50
CA GLY A 914 18.42 -28.69 5.48
C GLY A 914 18.65 -30.17 5.73
N LEU A 915 19.65 -30.79 5.11
CA LEU A 915 20.01 -32.18 5.34
C LEU A 915 20.42 -32.44 6.79
N ARG A 916 21.23 -31.56 7.36
CA ARG A 916 21.63 -31.69 8.78
C ARG A 916 20.44 -31.46 9.72
N SER A 917 19.63 -30.45 9.49
CA SER A 917 18.42 -30.20 10.28
C SER A 917 17.42 -31.37 10.19
N ALA A 918 17.24 -31.99 9.02
CA ALA A 918 16.40 -33.15 8.83
C ALA A 918 16.90 -34.41 9.60
N HIS A 919 18.18 -34.49 9.88
CA HIS A 919 18.79 -35.60 10.66
C HIS A 919 19.09 -35.25 12.11
N ASP A 920 18.62 -34.08 12.61
CA ASP A 920 18.90 -33.56 13.97
C ASP A 920 20.40 -33.44 14.29
N LEU A 921 21.21 -33.16 13.30
CA LEU A 921 22.65 -32.99 13.43
C LEU A 921 22.99 -31.51 13.70
N GLY A 922 22.95 -31.09 14.97
CA GLY A 922 23.28 -29.74 15.40
C GLY A 922 22.15 -28.71 15.16
N ASP A 923 22.39 -27.47 15.60
CA ASP A 923 21.40 -26.36 15.54
C ASP A 923 21.33 -25.70 14.14
N CYS A 924 21.20 -26.51 13.09
CA CYS A 924 21.14 -26.01 11.72
C CYS A 924 19.74 -25.53 11.29
N HIS A 925 18.73 -25.69 12.15
CA HIS A 925 17.37 -25.26 11.81
C HIS A 925 17.24 -23.74 11.70
N GLU A 926 17.91 -22.99 12.55
CA GLU A 926 17.93 -21.53 12.52
C GLU A 926 18.56 -20.99 11.21
N ILE A 927 19.52 -21.74 10.64
CA ILE A 927 20.08 -21.41 9.33
C ILE A 927 19.06 -21.64 8.23
N VAL A 928 18.27 -22.71 8.30
CA VAL A 928 17.19 -22.97 7.34
C VAL A 928 16.16 -21.84 7.37
N THR A 929 15.74 -21.40 8.55
CA THR A 929 14.80 -20.28 8.70
C THR A 929 15.40 -18.98 8.17
N THR A 930 16.70 -18.73 8.39
CA THR A 930 17.38 -17.55 7.86
C THR A 930 17.52 -17.60 6.34
N VAL A 931 17.86 -18.75 5.76
CA VAL A 931 17.87 -18.94 4.30
C VAL A 931 16.48 -18.69 3.71
N LEU A 932 15.41 -19.18 4.33
CA LEU A 932 14.03 -18.92 3.91
C LEU A 932 13.67 -17.43 4.00
N ARG A 933 14.11 -16.76 5.06
CA ARG A 933 13.89 -15.32 5.26
C ARG A 933 14.63 -14.48 4.21
N ILE A 934 15.90 -14.78 3.92
CA ILE A 934 16.64 -14.09 2.85
C ILE A 934 16.01 -14.42 1.49
N SER A 935 15.59 -15.67 1.27
CA SER A 935 14.92 -16.06 0.03
C SER A 935 13.59 -15.34 -0.19
N SER A 936 12.92 -14.89 0.87
CA SER A 936 11.71 -14.08 0.75
C SER A 936 11.97 -12.65 0.27
N LEU A 937 13.22 -12.21 0.30
CA LEU A 937 13.65 -10.94 -0.30
C LEU A 937 13.95 -11.07 -1.81
N LEU A 938 13.88 -12.29 -2.36
CA LEU A 938 14.16 -12.56 -3.77
C LEU A 938 12.87 -12.79 -4.53
N ASP A 939 12.78 -12.22 -5.73
CA ASP A 939 11.69 -12.47 -6.67
C ASP A 939 11.85 -13.79 -7.39
N GLU A 940 10.75 -14.30 -8.00
CA GLU A 940 10.85 -15.45 -8.91
C GLU A 940 11.79 -15.21 -10.08
N LYS A 941 11.95 -13.99 -10.56
CA LYS A 941 12.93 -13.65 -11.59
C LYS A 941 14.36 -13.85 -11.11
N HIS A 942 14.66 -13.43 -9.88
CA HIS A 942 15.95 -13.67 -9.26
C HIS A 942 16.22 -15.17 -9.04
N LEU A 943 15.15 -15.92 -8.79
CA LEU A 943 15.18 -17.37 -8.64
C LEU A 943 15.14 -18.12 -10.00
N SER A 944 14.80 -17.46 -11.10
CA SER A 944 14.61 -18.06 -12.42
C SER A 944 15.90 -18.56 -13.09
N LEU A 945 17.05 -18.22 -12.55
CA LEU A 945 18.33 -18.80 -12.96
C LEU A 945 18.35 -20.31 -12.74
N ASP A 946 17.64 -20.79 -11.72
CA ASP A 946 17.36 -22.21 -11.48
C ASP A 946 15.83 -22.42 -11.49
N PRO A 947 15.25 -23.00 -12.56
CA PRO A 947 13.81 -23.26 -12.64
C PRO A 947 13.25 -24.13 -11.53
N ALA A 948 14.10 -24.91 -10.84
CA ALA A 948 13.71 -25.74 -9.71
C ALA A 948 13.80 -25.02 -8.37
N MET A 949 14.35 -23.80 -8.30
CA MET A 949 14.53 -23.06 -7.05
C MET A 949 13.22 -22.86 -6.26
N PRO A 950 12.09 -22.49 -6.86
CA PRO A 950 10.83 -22.38 -6.12
C PRO A 950 10.43 -23.69 -5.44
N LEU A 951 10.75 -24.82 -6.08
CA LEU A 951 10.46 -26.14 -5.55
C LEU A 951 11.38 -26.52 -4.39
N LYS A 952 12.68 -26.18 -4.50
CA LYS A 952 13.69 -26.39 -3.48
C LYS A 952 13.37 -25.58 -2.22
N LEU A 953 12.93 -24.35 -2.37
CA LEU A 953 12.45 -23.54 -1.24
C LEU A 953 11.19 -24.12 -0.58
N LYS A 954 10.29 -24.75 -1.34
CA LYS A 954 9.15 -25.47 -0.77
C LYS A 954 9.58 -26.67 0.07
N ILE A 955 10.64 -27.37 -0.31
CA ILE A 955 11.20 -28.49 0.50
C ILE A 955 11.75 -27.96 1.83
N LEU A 956 12.45 -26.82 1.82
CA LEU A 956 12.92 -26.19 3.06
C LEU A 956 11.75 -25.70 3.92
N ARG A 957 10.70 -25.13 3.33
CA ARG A 957 9.48 -24.72 4.04
C ARG A 957 8.73 -25.92 4.63
N LEU A 958 8.74 -27.07 3.95
CA LEU A 958 8.16 -28.29 4.48
C LEU A 958 8.95 -28.80 5.71
N LEU A 959 10.28 -28.73 5.66
CA LEU A 959 11.13 -29.05 6.80
C LEU A 959 10.85 -28.10 7.98
N ASP A 960 10.75 -26.81 7.73
CA ASP A 960 10.44 -25.81 8.72
C ASP A 960 9.07 -26.04 9.37
N ALA A 961 8.02 -26.25 8.57
CA ALA A 961 6.67 -26.56 9.04
C ALA A 961 6.64 -27.88 9.86
N THR A 962 7.42 -28.91 9.44
CA THR A 962 7.52 -30.19 10.16
C THR A 962 8.15 -30.00 11.54
N LYS A 963 9.19 -29.19 11.63
CA LYS A 963 9.84 -28.86 12.90
C LYS A 963 8.95 -28.01 13.81
N ALA A 964 8.14 -27.10 13.22
CA ALA A 964 7.16 -26.28 13.95
C ALA A 964 5.89 -27.04 14.35
N GLY A 965 5.64 -28.25 13.82
CA GLY A 965 4.43 -29.03 14.08
C GLY A 965 3.17 -28.47 13.41
N ASP A 966 3.31 -27.64 12.35
CA ASP A 966 2.18 -27.06 11.60
C ASP A 966 1.60 -28.04 10.59
N THR A 967 0.66 -28.85 11.06
CA THR A 967 0.03 -29.91 10.25
C THR A 967 -0.71 -29.39 9.03
N ALA A 968 -1.36 -28.22 9.13
CA ALA A 968 -2.10 -27.63 8.01
C ALA A 968 -1.16 -27.22 6.87
N ARG A 969 -0.04 -26.62 7.23
CA ARG A 969 0.99 -26.19 6.28
C ARG A 969 1.75 -27.36 5.66
N ILE A 970 1.98 -28.43 6.46
CA ILE A 970 2.58 -29.67 5.98
C ILE A 970 1.71 -30.31 4.91
N ASP A 971 0.39 -30.42 5.13
CA ASP A 971 -0.55 -31.02 4.17
C ASP A 971 -0.66 -30.19 2.87
N GLU A 972 -0.60 -28.88 2.97
CA GLU A 972 -0.61 -27.98 1.81
C GLU A 972 0.66 -28.17 0.97
N LEU A 973 1.83 -28.08 1.59
CA LEU A 973 3.13 -28.20 0.91
C LEU A 973 3.34 -29.57 0.31
N ASN A 974 2.91 -30.65 0.98
CA ASN A 974 2.98 -32.01 0.44
C ASN A 974 2.13 -32.18 -0.84
N ARG A 975 0.92 -31.59 -0.88
CA ARG A 975 0.09 -31.62 -2.10
C ARG A 975 0.75 -30.88 -3.26
N GLU A 976 1.36 -29.73 -3.00
CA GLU A 976 2.07 -28.95 -4.01
C GLU A 976 3.33 -29.68 -4.53
N LEU A 977 4.10 -30.32 -3.65
CA LEU A 977 5.30 -31.06 -4.01
C LEU A 977 4.96 -32.32 -4.80
N GLN A 978 3.93 -33.10 -4.41
CA GLN A 978 3.45 -34.26 -5.17
C GLN A 978 3.00 -33.88 -6.58
N HIS A 979 2.31 -32.74 -6.72
CA HIS A 979 1.93 -32.26 -8.04
C HIS A 979 3.15 -31.89 -8.90
N ALA A 980 4.19 -31.33 -8.29
CA ALA A 980 5.42 -30.98 -8.99
C ALA A 980 6.25 -32.20 -9.40
N GLU A 981 6.28 -33.25 -8.59
CA GLU A 981 6.93 -34.55 -8.93
C GLU A 981 6.23 -35.20 -10.11
N THR A 982 4.89 -35.23 -10.12
CA THR A 982 4.10 -35.80 -11.24
C THR A 982 4.29 -35.07 -12.55
N THR A 983 4.63 -33.79 -12.51
CA THR A 983 4.87 -32.93 -13.70
C THR A 983 6.33 -32.91 -14.16
N GLY A 984 7.23 -33.72 -13.52
CA GLY A 984 8.64 -33.88 -13.94
C GLY A 984 9.52 -32.65 -13.76
N ARG A 985 9.12 -31.72 -12.91
CA ARG A 985 9.85 -30.45 -12.64
C ARG A 985 11.12 -30.63 -11.80
N LEU A 986 11.31 -31.79 -11.17
CA LEU A 986 12.56 -32.22 -10.52
C LEU A 986 13.26 -33.25 -11.42
N SER A 987 14.29 -32.85 -12.17
CA SER A 987 15.03 -33.74 -13.05
C SER A 987 16.05 -34.65 -12.30
N ALA A 988 16.44 -35.80 -12.92
CA ALA A 988 17.07 -36.89 -12.19
C ALA A 988 18.54 -36.64 -11.77
N ASP A 989 19.31 -35.83 -12.52
CA ASP A 989 20.78 -35.91 -12.42
C ASP A 989 21.45 -34.75 -11.61
N HIS A 990 20.81 -33.64 -11.44
CA HIS A 990 21.40 -32.49 -10.72
C HIS A 990 20.76 -32.23 -9.34
N GLU A 991 19.81 -33.04 -8.91
CA GLU A 991 18.98 -32.81 -7.75
C GLU A 991 18.91 -33.94 -6.73
N ALA A 992 19.86 -34.89 -6.79
CA ALA A 992 19.91 -36.03 -5.89
C ALA A 992 19.89 -35.63 -4.40
N GLY A 993 20.61 -34.54 -4.04
CA GLY A 993 20.63 -34.03 -2.68
C GLY A 993 19.25 -33.49 -2.22
N TRP A 994 18.55 -32.76 -3.06
CA TRP A 994 17.21 -32.24 -2.74
C TRP A 994 16.16 -33.34 -2.63
N ARG A 995 16.23 -34.37 -3.46
CA ARG A 995 15.39 -35.58 -3.34
C ARG A 995 15.69 -36.35 -2.05
N HIS A 996 16.95 -36.42 -1.67
CA HIS A 996 17.34 -37.03 -0.39
C HIS A 996 16.75 -36.23 0.78
N LEU A 997 16.84 -34.89 0.74
CA LEU A 997 16.23 -34.05 1.76
C LEU A 997 14.71 -34.23 1.81
N LEU A 998 14.01 -34.22 0.68
CA LEU A 998 12.56 -34.42 0.62
C LEU A 998 12.19 -35.79 1.23
N THR A 999 12.95 -36.86 0.91
CA THR A 999 12.74 -38.19 1.48
C THR A 999 12.97 -38.22 2.98
N ALA A 1000 13.98 -37.51 3.47
CA ALA A 1000 14.28 -37.43 4.91
C ALA A 1000 13.18 -36.67 5.68
N VAL A 1001 12.62 -35.59 5.09
CA VAL A 1001 11.51 -34.82 5.69
C VAL A 1001 10.21 -35.64 5.66
N ALA A 1002 9.91 -36.36 4.57
CA ALA A 1002 8.70 -37.15 4.45
C ALA A 1002 8.66 -38.38 5.39
N ARG A 1003 9.83 -38.83 5.92
CA ARG A 1003 9.92 -39.92 6.91
C ARG A 1003 9.67 -39.48 8.35
N ARG A 1004 9.60 -38.19 8.59
CA ARG A 1004 9.25 -37.57 9.87
C ARG A 1004 7.78 -37.17 9.92
#